data_eb1a1b24b0335e07bce1ba1527dd825d
#
_entry.id   eb1a1b24b0335e07bce1ba1527dd825d
#
_cell.length_a   1.000
_cell.length_b   1.000
_cell.length_c   1.000
_cell.angle_alpha   90.00
_cell.angle_beta   90.00
_cell.angle_gamma   90.00
#
_symmetry.space_group_name_H-M   'P 1'
#
loop_
_entity.id
_entity.type
_entity.pdbx_description
1 polymer ?
#
loop_
_entity_poly.entity_id
_entity_poly.type
_entity_poly.pdbx_seq_one_letter_code
_entity_poly.pdbx_strand_id
1 'polypeptide(L)'
;MRSLRLLWALLLLLLAPRAAAAARAELTVLSYHEIADEADALSPSYAVSPTNFLRQMDWLRNHGYRFVSVDDVLASRDGRRPLPEKAVLVTFDDAYRSIHLHAWPVLRMFRIPAVVNVIGSWLEAKDTIDFDGRPRPRGAVIDWTALREMVESGLVEVGSHSWDLHRGIDGNPQGNQQPAGTTRRWLRDENRYESEPAYRHRVQADLERNSDLIKRRVGRPPRVIAWPYGRYNAVTRDVALGLGMRVGLTLEDGANTRETPLFALRRLLLERSMSLVDFARELAAREQDLSDQDRPEVIAHVDLDYVYDADPAQQERNLGHLLDRLQKLGVNTVYLQAFADPDGNGSADAVYFPCRRVPMRADLFNRVAWQIRTRTQVKRLYAWMPALAWELPAGDPAAGDVVRSVAGEHPDRVNMGYRRLSPFSSRARQAVREIYEDLARAAPFDGLLFHDDLTLSDLEDASPAALAVYKSWGLPGSVEELRRSDDLVGRWTIFKINALDDLALELAAVVREQQPAVKVARNLYARVALDPRSEAWYSQSLDNSVARFDFTAIMAMPYMERAADPAAFFRDLVSAVERRGAMKRVVFELQTVDWRNGNRPIPTEELAETIRGLYALGVQHVGYYPDVLFREHPDARVLRPALDARPAVPQGR
;
A
#
# COMPACT_ATOMS: atom_id res chain seq x y z
N MET A 1 6.12 -23.01 53.45
CA MET A 1 6.86 -21.98 52.70
C MET A 1 7.54 -22.46 51.41
N ARG A 2 7.75 -23.75 51.15
CA ARG A 2 8.29 -24.29 49.89
C ARG A 2 7.26 -24.41 48.77
N SER A 3 6.01 -24.66 49.09
CA SER A 3 4.91 -24.79 48.12
C SER A 3 4.44 -23.49 47.47
N LEU A 4 4.60 -22.36 48.15
CA LEU A 4 4.23 -21.04 47.61
C LEU A 4 5.25 -20.52 46.57
N ARG A 5 6.51 -20.90 46.68
CA ARG A 5 7.56 -20.52 45.70
C ARG A 5 7.46 -21.26 44.38
N LEU A 6 6.94 -22.48 44.39
CA LEU A 6 6.68 -23.25 43.16
C LEU A 6 5.48 -22.70 42.36
N LEU A 7 4.43 -22.18 43.02
CA LEU A 7 3.29 -21.55 42.32
C LEU A 7 3.67 -20.25 41.65
N TRP A 8 4.56 -19.43 42.27
CA TRP A 8 5.04 -18.19 41.65
C TRP A 8 5.99 -18.45 40.48
N ALA A 9 6.79 -19.51 40.51
CA ALA A 9 7.65 -19.89 39.39
C ALA A 9 6.82 -20.46 38.21
N LEU A 10 5.71 -21.16 38.44
CA LEU A 10 4.81 -21.58 37.37
C LEU A 10 4.00 -20.42 36.77
N LEU A 11 3.61 -19.41 37.56
CA LEU A 11 2.89 -18.24 37.07
C LEU A 11 3.81 -17.33 36.23
N LEU A 12 5.10 -17.23 36.56
CA LEU A 12 6.08 -16.47 35.78
C LEU A 12 6.46 -17.14 34.45
N LEU A 13 6.35 -18.47 34.34
CA LEU A 13 6.51 -19.20 33.09
C LEU A 13 5.33 -19.04 32.12
N LEU A 14 4.14 -18.66 32.63
CA LEU A 14 2.94 -18.38 31.82
C LEU A 14 2.90 -16.91 31.32
N LEU A 15 3.75 -16.02 31.85
CA LEU A 15 3.86 -14.62 31.49
C LEU A 15 5.11 -14.29 30.67
N ALA A 16 5.89 -15.30 30.26
CA ALA A 16 6.93 -15.06 29.27
C ALA A 16 6.24 -14.56 27.98
N PRO A 17 6.62 -13.39 27.44
CA PRO A 17 6.09 -12.98 26.15
C PRO A 17 6.43 -14.11 25.18
N ARG A 18 5.42 -14.78 24.63
CA ARG A 18 5.62 -15.60 23.43
C ARG A 18 6.21 -14.64 22.42
N ALA A 19 7.51 -14.74 22.15
CA ALA A 19 8.07 -14.16 20.94
C ALA A 19 7.12 -14.62 19.83
N ALA A 20 6.46 -13.67 19.18
CA ALA A 20 5.60 -13.97 18.05
C ALA A 20 6.50 -14.71 17.07
N ALA A 21 6.31 -16.02 16.96
CA ALA A 21 6.99 -16.80 15.94
C ALA A 21 6.62 -16.13 14.62
N ALA A 22 7.60 -15.71 13.85
CA ALA A 22 7.37 -15.12 12.54
C ALA A 22 6.37 -16.02 11.80
N ALA A 23 5.31 -15.43 11.24
CA ALA A 23 4.25 -16.19 10.61
C ALA A 23 4.88 -16.95 9.43
N ARG A 24 4.94 -18.28 9.53
CA ARG A 24 5.56 -19.12 8.52
C ARG A 24 4.72 -19.08 7.24
N ALA A 25 5.35 -18.93 6.08
CA ALA A 25 4.70 -19.08 4.79
C ALA A 25 4.04 -20.47 4.69
N GLU A 26 2.71 -20.48 4.46
CA GLU A 26 1.94 -21.73 4.35
C GLU A 26 1.71 -22.13 2.89
N LEU A 27 1.68 -21.16 1.97
CA LEU A 27 1.33 -21.39 0.58
C LEU A 27 2.10 -20.47 -0.35
N THR A 28 2.72 -21.03 -1.36
CA THR A 28 3.21 -20.29 -2.54
C THR A 28 2.20 -20.45 -3.67
N VAL A 29 1.83 -19.36 -4.33
CA VAL A 29 0.97 -19.38 -5.52
C VAL A 29 1.76 -18.87 -6.71
N LEU A 30 1.84 -19.69 -7.77
CA LEU A 30 2.54 -19.35 -9.00
C LEU A 30 1.55 -18.81 -10.03
N SER A 31 1.88 -17.66 -10.64
CA SER A 31 1.09 -17.04 -11.70
C SER A 31 1.80 -17.17 -13.05
N TYR A 32 1.37 -18.10 -13.87
CA TYR A 32 1.76 -18.21 -15.26
C TYR A 32 0.73 -17.54 -16.16
N HIS A 33 1.15 -17.14 -17.34
CA HIS A 33 0.28 -16.67 -18.42
C HIS A 33 0.46 -17.56 -19.64
N GLU A 34 1.45 -17.28 -20.47
CA GLU A 34 1.68 -17.98 -21.72
C GLU A 34 2.87 -18.97 -21.60
N ILE A 35 2.69 -20.20 -22.07
CA ILE A 35 3.77 -21.20 -22.12
C ILE A 35 4.22 -21.35 -23.56
N ALA A 36 5.10 -20.46 -23.99
CA ALA A 36 5.57 -20.36 -25.37
C ALA A 36 6.99 -19.81 -25.41
N ASP A 37 7.69 -20.08 -26.51
CA ASP A 37 8.93 -19.38 -26.81
C ASP A 37 8.62 -17.92 -27.19
N GLU A 38 9.57 -17.02 -26.96
CA GLU A 38 9.37 -15.58 -27.11
C GLU A 38 8.85 -15.17 -28.50
N ALA A 39 9.37 -15.81 -29.54
CA ALA A 39 9.01 -15.49 -30.93
C ALA A 39 7.55 -15.80 -31.26
N ASP A 40 6.93 -16.76 -30.55
CA ASP A 40 5.59 -17.24 -30.79
C ASP A 40 4.55 -16.67 -29.79
N ALA A 41 5.03 -15.94 -28.78
CA ALA A 41 4.19 -15.45 -27.71
C ALA A 41 3.41 -14.18 -28.08
N LEU A 42 2.14 -14.11 -27.65
CA LEU A 42 1.33 -12.88 -27.73
C LEU A 42 1.79 -11.84 -26.70
N SER A 43 2.21 -12.31 -25.53
CA SER A 43 2.71 -11.49 -24.44
C SER A 43 4.14 -11.90 -24.06
N PRO A 44 5.16 -11.51 -24.84
CA PRO A 44 6.54 -11.99 -24.67
C PRO A 44 7.11 -11.79 -23.26
N SER A 45 6.73 -10.71 -22.57
CA SER A 45 7.21 -10.40 -21.21
C SER A 45 6.76 -11.42 -20.17
N TYR A 46 5.58 -12.01 -20.36
CA TYR A 46 4.96 -12.97 -19.43
C TYR A 46 4.98 -14.40 -19.98
N ALA A 47 5.70 -14.64 -21.07
CA ALA A 47 5.85 -15.96 -21.65
C ALA A 47 6.98 -16.72 -20.93
N VAL A 48 6.69 -17.96 -20.55
CA VAL A 48 7.68 -18.91 -20.05
C VAL A 48 7.84 -20.03 -21.09
N SER A 49 9.07 -20.29 -21.55
CA SER A 49 9.28 -21.34 -22.54
C SER A 49 8.85 -22.72 -22.03
N PRO A 50 8.36 -23.62 -22.90
CA PRO A 50 7.94 -24.97 -22.50
C PRO A 50 9.05 -25.72 -21.74
N THR A 51 10.29 -25.55 -22.15
CA THR A 51 11.46 -26.14 -21.49
C THR A 51 11.67 -25.61 -20.09
N ASN A 52 11.53 -24.27 -19.89
CA ASN A 52 11.67 -23.68 -18.55
C ASN A 52 10.50 -24.07 -17.65
N PHE A 53 9.29 -24.12 -18.17
CA PHE A 53 8.13 -24.60 -17.41
C PHE A 53 8.36 -26.02 -16.89
N LEU A 54 8.77 -26.94 -17.76
CA LEU A 54 9.10 -28.32 -17.37
C LEU A 54 10.19 -28.35 -16.28
N ARG A 55 11.29 -27.58 -16.46
CA ARG A 55 12.39 -27.50 -15.49
C ARG A 55 11.93 -26.94 -14.14
N GLN A 56 11.07 -25.95 -14.13
CA GLN A 56 10.52 -25.37 -12.89
C GLN A 56 9.63 -26.38 -12.15
N MET A 57 8.75 -27.12 -12.86
CA MET A 57 7.91 -28.16 -12.26
C MET A 57 8.75 -29.33 -11.71
N ASP A 58 9.77 -29.78 -12.45
CA ASP A 58 10.67 -30.83 -12.00
C ASP A 58 11.53 -30.39 -10.81
N TRP A 59 12.03 -29.16 -10.84
CA TRP A 59 12.79 -28.59 -9.74
C TRP A 59 11.96 -28.55 -8.44
N LEU A 60 10.70 -28.08 -8.50
CA LEU A 60 9.79 -28.04 -7.35
C LEU A 60 9.61 -29.44 -6.73
N ARG A 61 9.37 -30.45 -7.56
CA ARG A 61 9.22 -31.84 -7.09
C ARG A 61 10.46 -32.34 -6.37
N ASN A 62 11.62 -32.08 -6.96
CA ASN A 62 12.91 -32.56 -6.45
C ASN A 62 13.38 -31.82 -5.18
N HIS A 63 12.83 -30.62 -4.91
CA HIS A 63 13.15 -29.83 -3.71
C HIS A 63 12.07 -29.88 -2.61
N GLY A 64 11.19 -30.90 -2.68
CA GLY A 64 10.25 -31.23 -1.63
C GLY A 64 8.97 -30.38 -1.62
N TYR A 65 8.73 -29.57 -2.65
CA TYR A 65 7.46 -28.86 -2.79
C TYR A 65 6.30 -29.82 -3.06
N ARG A 66 5.11 -29.46 -2.53
CA ARG A 66 3.90 -30.24 -2.68
C ARG A 66 2.85 -29.44 -3.41
N PHE A 67 2.45 -29.92 -4.58
CA PHE A 67 1.38 -29.30 -5.34
C PHE A 67 0.05 -29.54 -4.67
N VAL A 68 -0.74 -28.48 -4.50
CA VAL A 68 -2.03 -28.48 -3.83
C VAL A 68 -3.13 -27.94 -4.76
N SER A 69 -4.34 -28.46 -4.55
CA SER A 69 -5.55 -28.02 -5.24
C SER A 69 -6.25 -26.87 -4.48
N VAL A 70 -7.25 -26.25 -5.12
CA VAL A 70 -8.15 -25.31 -4.46
C VAL A 70 -8.90 -25.96 -3.30
N ASP A 71 -9.25 -27.26 -3.41
CA ASP A 71 -9.87 -28.00 -2.31
C ASP A 71 -8.95 -28.12 -1.09
N ASP A 72 -7.65 -28.31 -1.30
CA ASP A 72 -6.66 -28.35 -0.22
C ASP A 72 -6.54 -27.00 0.48
N VAL A 73 -6.49 -25.90 -0.31
CA VAL A 73 -6.43 -24.53 0.21
C VAL A 73 -7.68 -24.20 1.03
N LEU A 74 -8.86 -24.51 0.51
CA LEU A 74 -10.13 -24.27 1.20
C LEU A 74 -10.26 -25.15 2.44
N ALA A 75 -9.85 -26.43 2.38
CA ALA A 75 -9.89 -27.34 3.53
C ALA A 75 -8.98 -26.86 4.67
N SER A 76 -7.81 -26.31 4.33
CA SER A 76 -6.90 -25.74 5.32
C SER A 76 -7.50 -24.51 6.00
N ARG A 77 -8.08 -23.60 5.22
CA ARG A 77 -8.72 -22.38 5.77
C ARG A 77 -9.95 -22.67 6.61
N ASP A 78 -10.69 -23.71 6.25
CA ASP A 78 -11.85 -24.19 7.04
C ASP A 78 -11.41 -25.01 8.29
N GLY A 79 -10.10 -25.18 8.51
CA GLY A 79 -9.56 -25.93 9.64
C GLY A 79 -9.73 -27.45 9.55
N ARG A 80 -10.15 -27.98 8.38
CA ARG A 80 -10.42 -29.40 8.18
C ARG A 80 -9.15 -30.22 7.98
N ARG A 81 -8.14 -29.68 7.31
CA ARG A 81 -6.85 -30.33 7.06
C ARG A 81 -5.76 -29.27 6.81
N PRO A 82 -4.60 -29.30 7.47
CA PRO A 82 -3.53 -28.36 7.21
C PRO A 82 -2.94 -28.58 5.81
N LEU A 83 -2.38 -27.52 5.23
CA LEU A 83 -1.55 -27.64 4.04
C LEU A 83 -0.25 -28.39 4.35
N PRO A 84 0.29 -29.15 3.40
CA PRO A 84 1.61 -29.74 3.56
C PRO A 84 2.69 -28.65 3.61
N GLU A 85 3.85 -29.00 4.16
CA GLU A 85 5.02 -28.11 4.07
C GLU A 85 5.38 -27.85 2.60
N LYS A 86 5.82 -26.62 2.31
CA LYS A 86 6.16 -26.18 0.93
C LYS A 86 5.00 -26.38 -0.05
N ALA A 87 3.78 -26.04 0.37
CA ALA A 87 2.60 -26.10 -0.50
C ALA A 87 2.70 -25.11 -1.66
N VAL A 88 2.42 -25.58 -2.88
CA VAL A 88 2.42 -24.78 -4.10
C VAL A 88 1.13 -24.96 -4.88
N LEU A 89 0.43 -23.85 -5.17
CA LEU A 89 -0.71 -23.79 -6.09
C LEU A 89 -0.24 -23.22 -7.43
N VAL A 90 -0.49 -23.93 -8.51
CA VAL A 90 -0.16 -23.49 -9.87
C VAL A 90 -1.38 -22.83 -10.51
N THR A 91 -1.22 -21.61 -11.02
CA THR A 91 -2.32 -20.87 -11.67
C THR A 91 -1.89 -20.31 -13.02
N PHE A 92 -2.85 -20.26 -13.96
CA PHE A 92 -2.67 -19.68 -15.30
C PHE A 92 -3.78 -18.64 -15.51
N ASP A 93 -3.39 -17.44 -15.96
CA ASP A 93 -4.33 -16.40 -16.33
C ASP A 93 -4.54 -16.33 -17.85
N ASP A 94 -5.60 -15.64 -18.30
CA ASP A 94 -5.97 -15.37 -19.69
C ASP A 94 -6.35 -16.59 -20.55
N ALA A 95 -6.14 -17.79 -20.04
CA ALA A 95 -6.44 -19.03 -20.74
C ALA A 95 -5.84 -19.14 -22.16
N TYR A 96 -4.56 -18.81 -22.34
CA TYR A 96 -3.86 -18.98 -23.61
C TYR A 96 -3.90 -20.42 -24.10
N ARG A 97 -4.00 -20.61 -25.43
CA ARG A 97 -3.99 -21.95 -26.05
C ARG A 97 -2.72 -22.73 -25.73
N SER A 98 -1.62 -22.06 -25.56
CA SER A 98 -0.31 -22.64 -25.19
C SER A 98 -0.34 -23.43 -23.87
N ILE A 99 -1.28 -23.11 -22.96
CA ILE A 99 -1.50 -23.86 -21.73
C ILE A 99 -1.89 -25.32 -22.03
N HIS A 100 -2.83 -25.51 -22.96
CA HIS A 100 -3.22 -26.86 -23.37
C HIS A 100 -2.13 -27.57 -24.16
N LEU A 101 -1.42 -26.84 -25.05
CA LEU A 101 -0.41 -27.44 -25.92
C LEU A 101 0.86 -27.82 -25.15
N HIS A 102 1.31 -27.02 -24.20
CA HIS A 102 2.64 -27.16 -23.59
C HIS A 102 2.61 -27.39 -22.08
N ALA A 103 1.72 -26.73 -21.32
CA ALA A 103 1.63 -26.95 -19.88
C ALA A 103 0.86 -28.23 -19.54
N TRP A 104 -0.26 -28.48 -20.18
CA TRP A 104 -1.14 -29.61 -19.88
C TRP A 104 -0.44 -30.98 -19.93
N PRO A 105 0.39 -31.33 -20.93
CA PRO A 105 1.14 -32.60 -20.93
C PRO A 105 2.00 -32.76 -19.67
N VAL A 106 2.66 -31.70 -19.21
CA VAL A 106 3.50 -31.71 -17.99
C VAL A 106 2.66 -31.85 -16.73
N LEU A 107 1.56 -31.08 -16.62
CA LEU A 107 0.64 -31.16 -15.49
C LEU A 107 0.07 -32.58 -15.34
N ARG A 108 -0.35 -33.18 -16.46
CA ARG A 108 -0.88 -34.55 -16.50
C ARG A 108 0.18 -35.59 -16.15
N MET A 109 1.37 -35.49 -16.71
CA MET A 109 2.47 -36.39 -16.45
C MET A 109 2.87 -36.41 -14.96
N PHE A 110 2.95 -35.25 -14.34
CA PHE A 110 3.35 -35.11 -12.94
C PHE A 110 2.17 -35.10 -11.97
N ARG A 111 0.92 -35.21 -12.46
CA ARG A 111 -0.32 -35.12 -11.68
C ARG A 111 -0.41 -33.84 -10.85
N ILE A 112 -0.08 -32.70 -11.46
CA ILE A 112 -0.06 -31.39 -10.81
C ILE A 112 -1.46 -30.77 -10.91
N PRO A 113 -2.14 -30.47 -9.78
CA PRO A 113 -3.36 -29.69 -9.79
C PRO A 113 -3.08 -28.23 -10.16
N ALA A 114 -3.96 -27.62 -10.95
CA ALA A 114 -3.81 -26.25 -11.40
C ALA A 114 -5.16 -25.52 -11.54
N VAL A 115 -5.11 -24.19 -11.59
CA VAL A 115 -6.25 -23.32 -11.91
C VAL A 115 -6.01 -22.62 -13.24
N VAL A 116 -6.99 -22.63 -14.13
CA VAL A 116 -6.99 -21.83 -15.35
C VAL A 116 -8.08 -20.77 -15.24
N ASN A 117 -7.68 -19.52 -15.19
CA ASN A 117 -8.57 -18.36 -15.02
C ASN A 117 -8.96 -17.82 -16.40
N VAL A 118 -10.28 -17.81 -16.70
CA VAL A 118 -10.78 -17.53 -18.03
C VAL A 118 -11.45 -16.16 -18.15
N ILE A 119 -11.16 -15.44 -19.24
CA ILE A 119 -11.88 -14.24 -19.67
C ILE A 119 -13.02 -14.69 -20.59
N GLY A 120 -14.26 -14.55 -20.11
CA GLY A 120 -15.42 -15.11 -20.81
C GLY A 120 -15.64 -14.52 -22.20
N SER A 121 -15.46 -13.22 -22.37
CA SER A 121 -15.60 -12.54 -23.66
C SER A 121 -14.61 -13.06 -24.70
N TRP A 122 -13.40 -13.43 -24.30
CA TRP A 122 -12.39 -13.99 -25.19
C TRP A 122 -12.74 -15.41 -25.64
N LEU A 123 -13.23 -16.25 -24.71
CA LEU A 123 -13.59 -17.63 -25.04
C LEU A 123 -14.86 -17.74 -25.89
N GLU A 124 -15.77 -16.77 -25.80
CA GLU A 124 -17.00 -16.71 -26.60
C GLU A 124 -16.85 -15.85 -27.86
N ALA A 125 -15.71 -15.24 -28.10
CA ALA A 125 -15.44 -14.50 -29.33
C ALA A 125 -15.53 -15.44 -30.57
N LYS A 126 -15.96 -14.94 -31.71
CA LYS A 126 -16.05 -15.73 -32.95
C LYS A 126 -14.70 -15.79 -33.69
N ASP A 127 -14.14 -14.63 -34.01
CA ASP A 127 -12.97 -14.52 -34.89
C ASP A 127 -11.77 -13.89 -34.23
N THR A 128 -11.98 -12.80 -33.47
CA THR A 128 -10.93 -12.04 -32.82
C THR A 128 -11.26 -11.70 -31.38
N ILE A 129 -10.23 -11.57 -30.55
CA ILE A 129 -10.26 -11.04 -29.21
C ILE A 129 -9.58 -9.68 -29.20
N ASP A 130 -10.01 -8.77 -28.31
CA ASP A 130 -9.28 -7.53 -28.03
C ASP A 130 -8.21 -7.80 -26.96
N PHE A 131 -6.95 -7.66 -27.35
CA PHE A 131 -5.81 -7.82 -26.48
C PHE A 131 -5.05 -6.49 -26.40
N ASP A 132 -5.21 -5.76 -25.31
CA ASP A 132 -4.61 -4.43 -25.10
C ASP A 132 -4.89 -3.45 -26.27
N GLY A 133 -6.14 -3.38 -26.71
CA GLY A 133 -6.56 -2.51 -27.83
C GLY A 133 -6.12 -3.02 -29.22
N ARG A 134 -5.62 -4.26 -29.30
CA ARG A 134 -5.19 -4.88 -30.57
C ARG A 134 -5.96 -6.16 -30.86
N PRO A 135 -6.55 -6.30 -32.05
CA PRO A 135 -7.23 -7.54 -32.43
C PRO A 135 -6.23 -8.69 -32.56
N ARG A 136 -6.55 -9.83 -31.93
CA ARG A 136 -5.81 -11.08 -32.02
C ARG A 136 -6.76 -12.20 -32.42
N PRO A 137 -6.26 -13.24 -33.13
CA PRO A 137 -7.10 -14.39 -33.49
C PRO A 137 -7.70 -15.07 -32.25
N ARG A 138 -8.97 -15.43 -32.29
CA ARG A 138 -9.65 -16.22 -31.23
C ARG A 138 -8.88 -17.52 -30.92
N GLY A 139 -8.24 -18.14 -31.92
CA GLY A 139 -7.42 -19.34 -31.75
C GLY A 139 -6.18 -19.18 -30.88
N ALA A 140 -5.86 -17.97 -30.43
CA ALA A 140 -4.79 -17.71 -29.48
C ALA A 140 -5.13 -18.14 -28.05
N VAL A 141 -6.43 -18.26 -27.70
CA VAL A 141 -6.89 -18.76 -26.40
C VAL A 141 -7.52 -20.15 -26.55
N ILE A 142 -7.55 -20.88 -25.44
CA ILE A 142 -8.06 -22.25 -25.35
C ILE A 142 -9.52 -22.33 -25.79
N ASP A 143 -9.94 -23.46 -26.33
CA ASP A 143 -11.36 -23.72 -26.57
C ASP A 143 -11.99 -24.52 -25.41
N TRP A 144 -13.32 -24.51 -25.35
CA TRP A 144 -14.04 -25.18 -24.28
C TRP A 144 -13.91 -26.71 -24.31
N THR A 145 -13.58 -27.31 -25.45
CA THR A 145 -13.38 -28.76 -25.57
C THR A 145 -12.09 -29.18 -24.88
N ALA A 146 -10.99 -28.49 -25.19
CA ALA A 146 -9.70 -28.70 -24.52
C ALA A 146 -9.79 -28.39 -23.01
N LEU A 147 -10.49 -27.32 -22.63
CA LEU A 147 -10.64 -26.97 -21.22
C LEU A 147 -11.46 -28.01 -20.45
N ARG A 148 -12.53 -28.58 -21.05
CA ARG A 148 -13.30 -29.68 -20.44
C ARG A 148 -12.45 -30.94 -20.27
N GLU A 149 -11.66 -31.33 -21.26
CA GLU A 149 -10.69 -32.45 -21.13
C GLU A 149 -9.82 -32.28 -19.86
N MET A 150 -9.27 -31.08 -19.69
CA MET A 150 -8.43 -30.77 -18.51
C MET A 150 -9.21 -30.88 -17.20
N VAL A 151 -10.47 -30.38 -17.16
CA VAL A 151 -11.34 -30.44 -15.97
C VAL A 151 -11.79 -31.86 -15.64
N GLU A 152 -12.15 -32.66 -16.65
CA GLU A 152 -12.59 -34.07 -16.50
C GLU A 152 -11.48 -34.97 -15.95
N SER A 153 -10.21 -34.60 -16.13
CA SER A 153 -9.08 -35.30 -15.51
C SER A 153 -9.05 -35.20 -13.98
N GLY A 154 -9.78 -34.25 -13.39
CA GLY A 154 -9.77 -33.90 -11.98
C GLY A 154 -8.56 -33.08 -11.51
N LEU A 155 -7.64 -32.72 -12.43
CA LEU A 155 -6.45 -31.93 -12.11
C LEU A 155 -6.66 -30.42 -12.26
N VAL A 156 -7.56 -29.99 -13.14
CA VAL A 156 -7.72 -28.57 -13.44
C VAL A 156 -9.05 -28.03 -12.95
N GLU A 157 -8.98 -26.90 -12.27
CA GLU A 157 -10.15 -26.08 -11.91
C GLU A 157 -10.21 -24.83 -12.78
N VAL A 158 -11.42 -24.46 -13.23
CA VAL A 158 -11.64 -23.21 -13.97
C VAL A 158 -11.98 -22.11 -13.00
N GLY A 159 -11.14 -21.09 -12.95
CA GLY A 159 -11.37 -19.83 -12.24
C GLY A 159 -11.91 -18.74 -13.16
N SER A 160 -12.47 -17.69 -12.57
CA SER A 160 -12.89 -16.49 -13.28
C SER A 160 -11.73 -15.50 -13.44
N HIS A 161 -11.63 -14.90 -14.63
CA HIS A 161 -10.82 -13.69 -14.87
C HIS A 161 -11.69 -12.55 -15.39
N SER A 162 -12.97 -12.51 -14.95
CA SER A 162 -14.07 -11.66 -15.40
C SER A 162 -14.64 -12.03 -16.78
N TRP A 163 -15.79 -11.45 -17.11
CA TRP A 163 -16.31 -11.53 -18.48
C TRP A 163 -15.52 -10.61 -19.40
N ASP A 164 -15.42 -9.30 -19.08
CA ASP A 164 -14.80 -8.26 -19.92
C ASP A 164 -14.18 -7.10 -19.09
N LEU A 165 -13.82 -7.34 -17.81
CA LEU A 165 -13.15 -6.31 -17.00
C LEU A 165 -11.63 -6.29 -17.18
N HIS A 166 -11.09 -7.24 -17.99
CA HIS A 166 -9.65 -7.27 -18.32
C HIS A 166 -9.34 -6.29 -19.46
N ARG A 167 -9.65 -5.01 -19.25
CA ARG A 167 -9.41 -3.90 -20.18
C ARG A 167 -9.32 -2.58 -19.44
N GLY A 168 -8.76 -1.57 -20.13
CA GLY A 168 -8.78 -0.18 -19.69
C GLY A 168 -10.14 0.49 -19.96
N ILE A 169 -10.51 1.42 -19.09
CA ILE A 169 -11.62 2.36 -19.29
C ILE A 169 -11.16 3.77 -18.93
N ASP A 170 -11.85 4.80 -19.40
CA ASP A 170 -11.59 6.18 -19.02
C ASP A 170 -11.75 6.37 -17.51
N GLY A 171 -10.66 6.53 -16.79
CA GLY A 171 -10.60 6.65 -15.33
C GLY A 171 -10.59 8.10 -14.82
N ASN A 172 -10.49 9.09 -15.70
CA ASN A 172 -10.49 10.51 -15.35
C ASN A 172 -10.80 11.39 -16.56
N PRO A 173 -11.04 12.72 -16.38
CA PRO A 173 -11.31 13.66 -17.48
C PRO A 173 -10.21 13.68 -18.56
N GLN A 174 -8.96 13.42 -18.19
CA GLN A 174 -7.83 13.41 -19.10
C GLN A 174 -7.70 12.11 -19.92
N GLY A 175 -8.58 11.14 -19.70
CA GLY A 175 -8.68 9.92 -20.52
C GLY A 175 -7.63 8.86 -20.21
N ASN A 176 -7.09 8.82 -18.99
CA ASN A 176 -6.24 7.70 -18.57
C ASN A 176 -7.01 6.40 -18.59
N GLN A 177 -6.45 5.40 -19.28
CA GLN A 177 -7.01 4.05 -19.30
C GLN A 177 -6.65 3.34 -18.01
N GLN A 178 -7.63 2.98 -17.21
CA GLN A 178 -7.46 2.34 -15.90
C GLN A 178 -8.25 1.02 -15.83
N PRO A 179 -7.87 0.08 -14.94
CA PRO A 179 -8.51 -1.23 -14.85
C PRO A 179 -10.02 -1.14 -14.66
N ALA A 180 -10.79 -1.71 -15.59
CA ALA A 180 -12.24 -1.59 -15.60
C ALA A 180 -12.92 -2.15 -14.34
N GLY A 181 -12.30 -3.15 -13.69
CA GLY A 181 -12.85 -3.78 -12.49
C GLY A 181 -12.88 -2.86 -11.27
N THR A 182 -11.90 -1.97 -11.11
CA THR A 182 -11.71 -1.17 -9.90
C THR A 182 -11.91 0.33 -10.11
N THR A 183 -12.22 0.75 -11.34
CA THR A 183 -12.31 2.18 -11.70
C THR A 183 -13.75 2.58 -11.95
N ARG A 184 -14.19 3.70 -11.37
CA ARG A 184 -15.41 4.38 -11.78
C ARG A 184 -15.15 5.10 -13.09
N ARG A 185 -15.96 4.78 -14.12
CA ARG A 185 -15.77 5.34 -15.45
C ARG A 185 -16.03 6.85 -15.47
N TRP A 186 -15.16 7.59 -16.15
CA TRP A 186 -15.46 8.96 -16.54
C TRP A 186 -16.42 8.96 -17.75
N LEU A 187 -17.59 9.55 -17.58
CA LEU A 187 -18.63 9.66 -18.59
C LEU A 187 -18.45 11.00 -19.31
N ARG A 188 -17.72 10.98 -20.45
CA ARG A 188 -17.32 12.21 -21.19
C ARG A 188 -18.50 13.07 -21.58
N ASP A 189 -19.55 12.47 -22.12
CA ASP A 189 -20.74 13.18 -22.62
C ASP A 189 -21.55 13.82 -21.49
N GLU A 190 -21.43 13.29 -20.27
CA GLU A 190 -22.13 13.75 -19.07
C GLU A 190 -21.23 14.61 -18.17
N ASN A 191 -19.94 14.72 -18.48
CA ASN A 191 -18.92 15.43 -17.71
C ASN A 191 -18.96 15.07 -16.20
N ARG A 192 -19.07 13.79 -15.90
CA ARG A 192 -19.13 13.26 -14.52
C ARG A 192 -18.59 11.84 -14.42
N TYR A 193 -18.29 11.42 -13.22
CA TYR A 193 -17.98 10.02 -12.93
C TYR A 193 -19.25 9.16 -12.88
N GLU A 194 -19.12 7.88 -13.25
CA GLU A 194 -20.11 6.83 -13.01
C GLU A 194 -20.52 6.84 -11.53
N SER A 195 -21.82 6.73 -11.24
CA SER A 195 -22.29 6.67 -9.86
C SER A 195 -21.88 5.35 -9.20
N GLU A 196 -21.77 5.32 -7.88
CA GLU A 196 -21.42 4.12 -7.11
C GLU A 196 -22.38 2.94 -7.38
N PRO A 197 -23.73 3.15 -7.40
CA PRO A 197 -24.64 2.08 -7.77
C PRO A 197 -24.46 1.57 -9.21
N ALA A 198 -24.19 2.45 -10.17
CA ALA A 198 -23.96 2.06 -11.57
C ALA A 198 -22.66 1.25 -11.72
N TYR A 199 -21.59 1.68 -11.04
CA TYR A 199 -20.33 0.95 -10.98
C TYR A 199 -20.51 -0.47 -10.39
N ARG A 200 -21.16 -0.57 -9.22
CA ARG A 200 -21.46 -1.87 -8.59
C ARG A 200 -22.27 -2.77 -9.50
N HIS A 201 -23.30 -2.24 -10.13
CA HIS A 201 -24.14 -2.99 -11.07
C HIS A 201 -23.32 -3.51 -12.27
N ARG A 202 -22.44 -2.68 -12.84
CA ARG A 202 -21.58 -3.07 -13.97
C ARG A 202 -20.63 -4.21 -13.58
N VAL A 203 -19.99 -4.12 -12.42
CA VAL A 203 -19.12 -5.17 -11.90
C VAL A 203 -19.90 -6.46 -11.62
N GLN A 204 -21.07 -6.35 -11.01
CA GLN A 204 -21.93 -7.50 -10.72
C GLN A 204 -22.36 -8.21 -11.99
N ALA A 205 -22.91 -7.49 -12.96
CA ALA A 205 -23.37 -8.07 -14.21
C ALA A 205 -22.25 -8.77 -15.00
N ASP A 206 -21.04 -8.24 -14.95
CA ASP A 206 -19.87 -8.84 -15.59
C ASP A 206 -19.46 -10.17 -14.92
N LEU A 207 -19.27 -10.16 -13.60
CA LEU A 207 -18.84 -11.35 -12.86
C LEU A 207 -19.91 -12.44 -12.84
N GLU A 208 -21.21 -12.09 -12.74
CA GLU A 208 -22.33 -13.03 -12.86
C GLU A 208 -22.32 -13.70 -14.24
N ARG A 209 -22.20 -12.91 -15.31
CA ARG A 209 -22.16 -13.43 -16.67
C ARG A 209 -21.03 -14.44 -16.87
N ASN A 210 -19.83 -14.15 -16.35
CA ASN A 210 -18.71 -15.08 -16.44
C ASN A 210 -18.92 -16.34 -15.58
N SER A 211 -19.44 -16.18 -14.37
CA SER A 211 -19.76 -17.29 -13.48
C SER A 211 -20.77 -18.25 -14.11
N ASP A 212 -21.85 -17.71 -14.68
CA ASP A 212 -22.86 -18.49 -15.36
C ASP A 212 -22.34 -19.19 -16.62
N LEU A 213 -21.46 -18.51 -17.38
CA LEU A 213 -20.80 -19.11 -18.53
C LEU A 213 -19.96 -20.33 -18.10
N ILE A 214 -19.08 -20.15 -17.11
CA ILE A 214 -18.25 -21.23 -16.59
C ILE A 214 -19.12 -22.39 -16.11
N LYS A 215 -20.16 -22.11 -15.31
CA LYS A 215 -21.11 -23.13 -14.83
C LYS A 215 -21.75 -23.92 -15.97
N ARG A 216 -22.20 -23.24 -17.04
CA ARG A 216 -22.82 -23.91 -18.23
C ARG A 216 -21.80 -24.76 -18.99
N ARG A 217 -20.52 -24.33 -19.07
CA ARG A 217 -19.49 -24.97 -19.90
C ARG A 217 -18.76 -26.13 -19.21
N VAL A 218 -18.56 -26.03 -17.88
CA VAL A 218 -17.79 -27.03 -17.11
C VAL A 218 -18.57 -27.64 -15.94
N GLY A 219 -19.86 -27.34 -15.79
CA GLY A 219 -20.76 -27.99 -14.83
C GLY A 219 -20.81 -27.40 -13.44
N ARG A 220 -19.90 -26.49 -13.07
CA ARG A 220 -19.85 -25.84 -11.75
C ARG A 220 -19.42 -24.36 -11.85
N PRO A 221 -19.94 -23.49 -10.96
CA PRO A 221 -19.49 -22.11 -10.92
C PRO A 221 -18.03 -22.01 -10.41
N PRO A 222 -17.31 -20.93 -10.73
CA PRO A 222 -15.95 -20.73 -10.25
C PRO A 222 -15.94 -20.45 -8.76
N ARG A 223 -14.93 -20.99 -8.05
CA ARG A 223 -14.63 -20.69 -6.64
C ARG A 223 -13.42 -19.76 -6.50
N VAL A 224 -12.71 -19.55 -7.61
CA VAL A 224 -11.51 -18.74 -7.73
C VAL A 224 -11.77 -17.58 -8.67
N ILE A 225 -11.26 -16.41 -8.32
CA ILE A 225 -11.13 -15.26 -9.21
C ILE A 225 -9.66 -14.80 -9.23
N ALA A 226 -9.06 -14.75 -10.41
CA ALA A 226 -7.85 -13.95 -10.60
C ALA A 226 -8.30 -12.51 -10.92
N TRP A 227 -7.85 -11.58 -10.13
CA TRP A 227 -8.25 -10.18 -10.32
C TRP A 227 -7.56 -9.62 -11.57
N PRO A 228 -8.31 -9.06 -12.55
CA PRO A 228 -7.70 -8.41 -13.71
C PRO A 228 -6.65 -7.37 -13.28
N TYR A 229 -5.45 -7.46 -13.87
CA TYR A 229 -4.27 -6.66 -13.48
C TYR A 229 -3.85 -6.81 -12.00
N GLY A 230 -4.30 -7.87 -11.32
CA GLY A 230 -4.08 -8.10 -9.90
C GLY A 230 -4.85 -7.13 -8.98
N ARG A 231 -5.73 -6.28 -9.54
CA ARG A 231 -6.40 -5.20 -8.80
C ARG A 231 -7.82 -5.56 -8.40
N TYR A 232 -8.13 -5.32 -7.13
CA TYR A 232 -9.46 -5.48 -6.55
C TYR A 232 -9.75 -4.35 -5.55
N ASN A 233 -11.02 -4.15 -5.26
CA ASN A 233 -11.51 -3.27 -4.21
C ASN A 233 -12.69 -3.93 -3.47
N ALA A 234 -13.29 -3.23 -2.50
CA ALA A 234 -14.41 -3.79 -1.75
C ALA A 234 -15.58 -4.20 -2.64
N VAL A 235 -15.91 -3.43 -3.68
CA VAL A 235 -17.03 -3.75 -4.58
C VAL A 235 -16.78 -5.05 -5.33
N THR A 236 -15.61 -5.19 -5.98
CA THR A 236 -15.27 -6.41 -6.73
C THR A 236 -15.19 -7.63 -5.82
N ARG A 237 -14.59 -7.46 -4.62
CA ARG A 237 -14.50 -8.51 -3.59
C ARG A 237 -15.90 -8.98 -3.16
N ASP A 238 -16.76 -8.05 -2.76
CA ASP A 238 -18.07 -8.38 -2.19
C ASP A 238 -18.97 -9.04 -3.23
N VAL A 239 -18.91 -8.59 -4.49
CA VAL A 239 -19.61 -9.23 -5.60
C VAL A 239 -19.10 -10.66 -5.83
N ALA A 240 -17.78 -10.84 -5.92
CA ALA A 240 -17.19 -12.16 -6.14
C ALA A 240 -17.52 -13.14 -5.00
N LEU A 241 -17.44 -12.70 -3.74
CA LEU A 241 -17.83 -13.50 -2.57
C LEU A 241 -19.32 -13.86 -2.62
N GLY A 242 -20.20 -12.92 -3.00
CA GLY A 242 -21.64 -13.17 -3.18
C GLY A 242 -21.94 -14.22 -4.25
N LEU A 243 -21.08 -14.36 -5.26
CA LEU A 243 -21.16 -15.38 -6.32
C LEU A 243 -20.46 -16.70 -5.96
N GLY A 244 -19.93 -16.84 -4.73
CA GLY A 244 -19.28 -18.05 -4.25
C GLY A 244 -17.77 -18.17 -4.57
N MET A 245 -17.15 -17.14 -5.14
CA MET A 245 -15.71 -17.09 -5.39
C MET A 245 -14.97 -16.75 -4.10
N ARG A 246 -14.57 -17.77 -3.36
CA ARG A 246 -13.91 -17.65 -2.04
C ARG A 246 -12.42 -17.33 -2.11
N VAL A 247 -11.77 -17.64 -3.23
CA VAL A 247 -10.32 -17.47 -3.43
C VAL A 247 -10.09 -16.36 -4.45
N GLY A 248 -9.43 -15.28 -4.04
CA GLY A 248 -9.00 -14.19 -4.91
C GLY A 248 -7.48 -14.19 -5.08
N LEU A 249 -7.02 -14.08 -6.31
CA LEU A 249 -5.62 -14.12 -6.70
C LEU A 249 -5.19 -12.72 -7.14
N THR A 250 -4.22 -12.13 -6.44
CA THR A 250 -3.64 -10.83 -6.76
C THR A 250 -2.32 -10.99 -7.52
N LEU A 251 -1.68 -9.88 -7.88
CA LEU A 251 -0.28 -9.83 -8.32
C LEU A 251 0.61 -9.15 -7.26
N GLU A 252 0.12 -9.05 -6.02
CA GLU A 252 0.94 -8.62 -4.90
C GLU A 252 2.01 -9.67 -4.61
N ASP A 253 3.21 -9.19 -4.33
CA ASP A 253 4.33 -10.04 -3.96
C ASP A 253 4.34 -10.40 -2.47
N GLY A 254 5.00 -11.50 -2.13
CA GLY A 254 5.23 -11.92 -0.75
C GLY A 254 4.68 -13.29 -0.39
N ALA A 255 4.90 -13.67 0.87
CA ALA A 255 4.42 -14.92 1.43
C ALA A 255 2.89 -14.91 1.65
N ASN A 256 2.27 -16.09 1.52
CA ASN A 256 0.92 -16.31 2.03
C ASN A 256 1.01 -17.06 3.35
N THR A 257 0.62 -16.39 4.42
CA THR A 257 0.52 -16.95 5.77
C THR A 257 -0.95 -17.31 6.09
N ARG A 258 -1.19 -17.80 7.28
CA ARG A 258 -2.55 -18.11 7.74
C ARG A 258 -3.44 -16.85 7.83
N GLU A 259 -2.82 -15.70 8.08
CA GLU A 259 -3.49 -14.40 8.20
C GLU A 259 -3.78 -13.76 6.84
N THR A 260 -3.09 -14.19 5.77
CA THR A 260 -3.36 -13.65 4.41
C THR A 260 -4.80 -13.96 4.01
N PRO A 261 -5.64 -12.96 3.70
CA PRO A 261 -7.03 -13.21 3.31
C PRO A 261 -7.13 -14.09 2.06
N LEU A 262 -8.06 -15.05 2.05
CA LEU A 262 -8.24 -15.93 0.87
C LEU A 262 -8.56 -15.17 -0.42
N PHE A 263 -9.27 -14.06 -0.34
CA PHE A 263 -9.62 -13.24 -1.51
C PHE A 263 -8.46 -12.36 -2.00
N ALA A 264 -7.30 -12.42 -1.33
CA ALA A 264 -6.11 -11.62 -1.63
C ALA A 264 -4.82 -12.45 -1.58
N LEU A 265 -4.85 -13.67 -2.12
CA LEU A 265 -3.65 -14.49 -2.18
C LEU A 265 -2.62 -13.85 -3.11
N ARG A 266 -1.41 -13.68 -2.58
CA ARG A 266 -0.25 -13.14 -3.26
C ARG A 266 0.35 -14.18 -4.19
N ARG A 267 0.87 -13.75 -5.33
CA ARG A 267 1.42 -14.67 -6.33
C ARG A 267 2.83 -14.29 -6.75
N LEU A 268 3.64 -15.31 -7.02
CA LEU A 268 4.88 -15.14 -7.80
C LEU A 268 4.51 -15.08 -9.28
N LEU A 269 4.62 -13.89 -9.86
CA LEU A 269 4.45 -13.71 -11.30
C LEU A 269 5.68 -14.23 -12.04
N LEU A 270 5.46 -15.17 -12.96
CA LEU A 270 6.52 -15.76 -13.77
C LEU A 270 6.69 -14.95 -15.06
N GLU A 271 7.88 -14.42 -15.24
CA GLU A 271 8.27 -13.61 -16.38
C GLU A 271 9.35 -14.30 -17.22
N ARG A 272 9.48 -13.88 -18.47
CA ARG A 272 10.47 -14.40 -19.42
C ARG A 272 11.91 -14.37 -18.89
N SER A 273 12.26 -13.29 -18.23
CA SER A 273 13.62 -13.05 -17.74
C SER A 273 14.03 -13.94 -16.55
N MET A 274 13.08 -14.66 -15.94
CA MET A 274 13.31 -15.43 -14.73
C MET A 274 14.04 -16.74 -15.04
N SER A 275 15.33 -16.79 -14.72
CA SER A 275 16.11 -18.04 -14.76
C SER A 275 15.65 -19.02 -13.68
N LEU A 276 16.07 -20.30 -13.79
CA LEU A 276 15.78 -21.28 -12.73
C LEU A 276 16.42 -20.91 -11.39
N VAL A 277 17.58 -20.24 -11.42
CA VAL A 277 18.26 -19.73 -10.21
C VAL A 277 17.44 -18.59 -9.58
N ASP A 278 16.92 -17.67 -10.39
CA ASP A 278 16.06 -16.59 -9.91
C ASP A 278 14.75 -17.15 -9.35
N PHE A 279 14.14 -18.11 -10.02
CA PHE A 279 12.96 -18.82 -9.56
C PHE A 279 13.17 -19.47 -8.17
N ALA A 280 14.29 -20.18 -8.00
CA ALA A 280 14.63 -20.79 -6.71
C ALA A 280 14.84 -19.75 -5.60
N ARG A 281 15.49 -18.63 -5.93
CA ARG A 281 15.73 -17.53 -5.00
C ARG A 281 14.42 -16.86 -4.57
N GLU A 282 13.53 -16.58 -5.51
CA GLU A 282 12.22 -16.00 -5.25
C GLU A 282 11.34 -16.90 -4.37
N LEU A 283 11.42 -18.22 -4.56
CA LEU A 283 10.71 -19.17 -3.69
C LEU A 283 11.29 -19.17 -2.27
N ALA A 284 12.62 -19.22 -2.15
CA ALA A 284 13.29 -19.21 -0.84
C ALA A 284 13.01 -17.91 -0.05
N ALA A 285 12.94 -16.77 -0.74
CA ALA A 285 12.57 -15.50 -0.12
C ALA A 285 11.17 -15.56 0.51
N ARG A 286 10.20 -16.16 -0.18
CA ARG A 286 8.83 -16.32 0.33
C ARG A 286 8.72 -17.31 1.49
N GLU A 287 9.54 -18.37 1.49
CA GLU A 287 9.58 -19.30 2.62
C GLU A 287 10.10 -18.65 3.91
N GLN A 288 11.00 -17.69 3.79
CA GLN A 288 11.61 -16.99 4.92
C GLN A 288 10.78 -15.79 5.40
N ASP A 289 9.56 -15.59 4.85
CA ASP A 289 8.71 -14.41 5.11
C ASP A 289 9.49 -13.10 4.94
N LEU A 290 10.39 -13.07 3.96
CA LEU A 290 10.96 -11.81 3.48
C LEU A 290 9.84 -11.08 2.77
N SER A 291 9.03 -10.40 3.58
CA SER A 291 7.91 -9.62 3.08
C SER A 291 8.43 -8.51 2.19
N ASP A 292 7.56 -7.97 1.38
CA ASP A 292 7.81 -6.77 0.58
C ASP A 292 8.31 -5.56 1.42
N GLN A 293 8.12 -5.60 2.75
CA GLN A 293 8.66 -4.66 3.74
C GLN A 293 10.19 -4.75 3.90
N ASP A 294 10.80 -5.87 3.50
CA ASP A 294 12.25 -6.07 3.59
C ASP A 294 13.01 -5.47 2.41
N ARG A 295 12.31 -4.97 1.38
CA ARG A 295 12.95 -4.31 0.24
C ARG A 295 13.22 -2.84 0.58
N PRO A 296 14.49 -2.37 0.45
CA PRO A 296 14.84 -0.99 0.72
C PRO A 296 14.01 -0.01 -0.10
N GLU A 297 13.41 0.97 0.55
CA GLU A 297 12.64 2.03 -0.10
C GLU A 297 13.46 3.30 -0.24
N VAL A 298 13.40 3.89 -1.43
CA VAL A 298 13.90 5.22 -1.75
C VAL A 298 12.73 6.07 -2.14
N ILE A 299 12.43 7.07 -1.31
CA ILE A 299 11.16 7.78 -1.33
C ILE A 299 11.40 9.24 -1.71
N ALA A 300 10.59 9.75 -2.65
CA ALA A 300 10.44 11.18 -2.87
C ALA A 300 9.07 11.65 -2.39
N HIS A 301 9.04 12.73 -1.63
CA HIS A 301 7.80 13.48 -1.41
C HIS A 301 7.57 14.40 -2.60
N VAL A 302 6.35 14.39 -3.11
CA VAL A 302 5.95 15.17 -4.29
C VAL A 302 4.75 16.04 -3.94
N ASP A 303 4.96 17.36 -3.99
CA ASP A 303 3.89 18.34 -3.86
C ASP A 303 3.17 18.49 -5.20
N LEU A 304 1.87 18.19 -5.23
CA LEU A 304 1.06 18.43 -6.44
C LEU A 304 0.88 19.93 -6.75
N ASP A 305 1.09 20.79 -5.78
CA ASP A 305 1.09 22.23 -5.98
C ASP A 305 2.16 22.68 -7.01
N TYR A 306 3.28 21.95 -7.14
CA TYR A 306 4.27 22.19 -8.21
C TYR A 306 3.81 21.69 -9.58
N VAL A 307 2.92 20.73 -9.65
CA VAL A 307 2.40 20.20 -10.92
C VAL A 307 1.22 21.01 -11.40
N TYR A 308 0.38 21.44 -10.46
CA TYR A 308 -0.82 22.21 -10.79
C TYR A 308 -0.48 23.52 -11.50
N ASP A 309 -1.22 23.83 -12.55
CA ASP A 309 -1.25 25.12 -13.22
C ASP A 309 -2.68 25.37 -13.74
N ALA A 310 -3.10 26.64 -13.76
CA ALA A 310 -4.40 27.03 -14.32
C ALA A 310 -4.45 26.83 -15.85
N ASP A 311 -3.29 26.92 -16.53
CA ASP A 311 -3.14 26.50 -17.95
C ASP A 311 -2.93 24.99 -18.02
N PRO A 312 -3.87 24.22 -18.59
CA PRO A 312 -3.73 22.77 -18.73
C PRO A 312 -2.48 22.34 -19.51
N ALA A 313 -2.02 23.13 -20.47
CA ALA A 313 -0.82 22.81 -21.23
C ALA A 313 0.44 22.98 -20.36
N GLN A 314 0.49 23.99 -19.50
CA GLN A 314 1.57 24.14 -18.55
C GLN A 314 1.55 23.04 -17.50
N GLN A 315 0.37 22.68 -16.98
CA GLN A 315 0.21 21.57 -16.05
C GLN A 315 0.73 20.24 -16.63
N GLU A 316 0.48 19.95 -17.90
CA GLU A 316 1.01 18.74 -18.56
C GLU A 316 2.54 18.83 -18.74
N ARG A 317 3.11 20.00 -19.01
CA ARG A 317 4.57 20.19 -19.03
C ARG A 317 5.18 19.95 -17.65
N ASN A 318 4.57 20.48 -16.59
CA ASN A 318 5.01 20.29 -15.22
C ASN A 318 4.97 18.79 -14.83
N LEU A 319 3.91 18.09 -15.21
CA LEU A 319 3.82 16.64 -15.03
C LEU A 319 4.94 15.91 -15.78
N GLY A 320 5.23 16.29 -17.03
CA GLY A 320 6.36 15.74 -17.79
C GLY A 320 7.68 15.91 -17.04
N HIS A 321 7.96 17.11 -16.53
CA HIS A 321 9.15 17.38 -15.72
C HIS A 321 9.24 16.50 -14.47
N LEU A 322 8.12 16.32 -13.76
CA LEU A 322 8.07 15.43 -12.59
C LEU A 322 8.44 13.99 -12.97
N LEU A 323 7.84 13.45 -14.03
CA LEU A 323 8.09 12.07 -14.45
C LEU A 323 9.56 11.84 -14.83
N ASP A 324 10.14 12.76 -15.62
CA ASP A 324 11.55 12.73 -16.01
C ASP A 324 12.47 12.80 -14.78
N ARG A 325 12.11 13.64 -13.80
CA ARG A 325 12.87 13.79 -12.57
C ARG A 325 12.84 12.51 -11.72
N LEU A 326 11.67 11.90 -11.51
CA LEU A 326 11.54 10.64 -10.78
C LEU A 326 12.36 9.52 -11.45
N GLN A 327 12.40 9.48 -12.78
CA GLN A 327 13.24 8.53 -13.52
C GLN A 327 14.74 8.78 -13.29
N LYS A 328 15.18 10.05 -13.36
CA LYS A 328 16.58 10.43 -13.12
C LYS A 328 17.03 10.07 -11.70
N LEU A 329 16.21 10.33 -10.71
CA LEU A 329 16.51 10.05 -9.30
C LEU A 329 16.45 8.56 -8.94
N GLY A 330 15.68 7.76 -9.69
CA GLY A 330 15.58 6.31 -9.46
C GLY A 330 14.85 5.92 -8.20
N VAL A 331 14.00 6.77 -7.68
CA VAL A 331 13.13 6.46 -6.54
C VAL A 331 12.17 5.32 -6.90
N ASN A 332 11.86 4.47 -5.94
CA ASN A 332 10.95 3.36 -6.13
C ASN A 332 9.60 3.55 -5.41
N THR A 333 9.51 4.56 -4.57
CA THR A 333 8.32 4.93 -3.81
C THR A 333 8.10 6.43 -3.88
N VAL A 334 6.85 6.85 -3.98
CA VAL A 334 6.45 8.26 -3.96
C VAL A 334 5.39 8.49 -2.89
N TYR A 335 5.61 9.51 -2.07
CA TYR A 335 4.57 10.10 -1.22
C TYR A 335 4.00 11.31 -1.98
N LEU A 336 2.79 11.15 -2.51
CA LEU A 336 2.15 12.13 -3.38
C LEU A 336 1.11 12.92 -2.61
N GLN A 337 1.28 14.24 -2.54
CA GLN A 337 0.29 15.15 -1.95
C GLN A 337 -1.06 14.99 -2.66
N ALA A 338 -2.14 14.79 -1.88
CA ALA A 338 -3.48 14.71 -2.43
C ALA A 338 -4.37 15.90 -2.02
N PHE A 339 -3.89 16.73 -1.11
CA PHE A 339 -4.52 17.97 -0.65
C PHE A 339 -3.88 19.19 -1.30
N ALA A 340 -4.45 20.36 -1.10
CA ALA A 340 -3.90 21.65 -1.50
C ALA A 340 -4.03 22.67 -0.38
N ASP A 341 -3.04 23.55 -0.28
CA ASP A 341 -2.98 24.70 0.60
C ASP A 341 -2.68 25.95 -0.25
N PRO A 342 -3.68 26.49 -0.98
CA PRO A 342 -3.50 27.57 -1.93
C PRO A 342 -3.05 28.91 -1.31
N ASP A 343 -3.37 29.15 -0.04
CA ASP A 343 -3.01 30.38 0.67
C ASP A 343 -1.71 30.28 1.48
N GLY A 344 -1.16 29.05 1.59
CA GLY A 344 0.14 28.80 2.22
C GLY A 344 0.13 28.91 3.74
N ASN A 345 -1.02 28.72 4.38
CA ASN A 345 -1.15 28.86 5.84
C ASN A 345 -0.84 27.55 6.61
N GLY A 346 -0.54 26.46 5.90
CA GLY A 346 -0.21 25.15 6.45
C GLY A 346 -1.40 24.24 6.69
N SER A 347 -2.64 24.68 6.43
CA SER A 347 -3.86 23.88 6.57
C SER A 347 -4.50 23.66 5.20
N ALA A 348 -4.96 22.44 4.93
CA ALA A 348 -5.58 22.13 3.67
C ALA A 348 -7.00 22.69 3.58
N ASP A 349 -7.28 23.49 2.56
CA ASP A 349 -8.61 24.04 2.27
C ASP A 349 -9.21 23.55 0.94
N ALA A 350 -8.41 22.79 0.17
CA ALA A 350 -8.82 22.15 -1.07
C ALA A 350 -8.12 20.78 -1.26
N VAL A 351 -8.54 20.04 -2.29
CA VAL A 351 -7.96 18.74 -2.65
C VAL A 351 -7.75 18.60 -4.15
N TYR A 352 -6.99 17.58 -4.56
CA TYR A 352 -6.73 17.24 -5.97
C TYR A 352 -7.55 16.03 -6.47
N PHE A 353 -8.72 15.82 -5.89
CA PHE A 353 -9.65 14.75 -6.27
C PHE A 353 -11.10 15.18 -6.01
N PRO A 354 -12.10 14.56 -6.65
CA PRO A 354 -13.51 14.87 -6.37
C PRO A 354 -13.86 14.64 -4.90
N CYS A 355 -14.30 15.68 -4.21
CA CYS A 355 -14.58 15.66 -2.78
C CYS A 355 -15.89 16.42 -2.47
N ARG A 356 -16.66 15.89 -1.51
CA ARG A 356 -17.94 16.45 -1.06
C ARG A 356 -17.82 17.46 0.09
N ARG A 357 -16.66 17.54 0.75
CA ARG A 357 -16.47 18.35 1.97
C ARG A 357 -15.66 19.62 1.75
N VAL A 358 -14.66 19.54 0.92
CA VAL A 358 -13.79 20.67 0.59
C VAL A 358 -13.75 20.87 -0.92
N PRO A 359 -13.43 22.08 -1.41
CA PRO A 359 -13.31 22.35 -2.83
C PRO A 359 -12.27 21.44 -3.50
N MET A 360 -12.54 21.02 -4.72
CA MET A 360 -11.54 20.41 -5.59
C MET A 360 -10.80 21.52 -6.33
N ARG A 361 -9.49 21.67 -6.10
CA ARG A 361 -8.63 22.60 -6.84
C ARG A 361 -8.48 22.18 -8.29
N ALA A 362 -8.23 20.90 -8.50
CA ALA A 362 -8.19 20.25 -9.80
C ALA A 362 -8.37 18.72 -9.61
N ASP A 363 -8.89 18.03 -10.62
CA ASP A 363 -8.91 16.57 -10.67
C ASP A 363 -7.56 16.05 -11.19
N LEU A 364 -6.54 16.09 -10.35
CA LEU A 364 -5.15 15.90 -10.72
C LEU A 364 -4.49 14.69 -10.05
N PHE A 365 -4.88 14.33 -8.83
CA PHE A 365 -4.25 13.24 -8.08
C PHE A 365 -4.30 11.91 -8.84
N ASN A 366 -5.47 11.54 -9.36
CA ASN A 366 -5.64 10.33 -10.16
C ASN A 366 -4.75 10.36 -11.41
N ARG A 367 -4.71 11.50 -12.13
CA ARG A 367 -3.89 11.70 -13.32
C ARG A 367 -2.41 11.44 -13.03
N VAL A 368 -1.88 12.12 -12.03
CA VAL A 368 -0.45 12.07 -11.69
C VAL A 368 -0.07 10.69 -11.13
N ALA A 369 -0.88 10.15 -10.23
CA ALA A 369 -0.65 8.83 -9.66
C ALA A 369 -0.55 7.74 -10.75
N TRP A 370 -1.45 7.76 -11.72
CA TRP A 370 -1.43 6.82 -12.84
C TRP A 370 -0.21 7.01 -13.74
N GLN A 371 0.15 8.26 -14.09
CA GLN A 371 1.31 8.55 -14.94
C GLN A 371 2.62 8.15 -14.26
N ILE A 372 2.77 8.39 -12.96
CA ILE A 372 3.94 7.94 -12.19
C ILE A 372 4.08 6.43 -12.29
N ARG A 373 3.01 5.68 -12.04
CA ARG A 373 3.03 4.20 -12.02
C ARG A 373 3.28 3.57 -13.39
N THR A 374 2.81 4.19 -14.46
CA THR A 374 2.87 3.61 -15.81
C THR A 374 4.05 4.09 -16.64
N ARG A 375 4.68 5.21 -16.25
CA ARG A 375 5.75 5.83 -17.02
C ARG A 375 7.08 5.97 -16.28
N THR A 376 7.16 5.49 -15.03
CA THR A 376 8.40 5.51 -14.25
C THR A 376 8.66 4.14 -13.63
N GLN A 377 9.81 3.98 -12.97
CA GLN A 377 10.15 2.76 -12.22
C GLN A 377 9.53 2.71 -10.82
N VAL A 378 8.73 3.70 -10.43
CA VAL A 378 8.05 3.75 -9.12
C VAL A 378 7.12 2.55 -8.97
N LYS A 379 7.33 1.78 -7.91
CA LYS A 379 6.55 0.58 -7.58
C LYS A 379 5.42 0.84 -6.61
N ARG A 380 5.60 1.82 -5.71
CA ARG A 380 4.63 2.16 -4.67
C ARG A 380 4.33 3.65 -4.66
N LEU A 381 3.04 3.95 -4.50
CA LEU A 381 2.55 5.31 -4.39
C LEU A 381 1.66 5.41 -3.16
N TYR A 382 2.03 6.31 -2.25
CA TYR A 382 1.23 6.63 -1.07
C TYR A 382 0.54 7.96 -1.27
N ALA A 383 -0.74 8.03 -0.90
CA ALA A 383 -1.43 9.31 -0.78
C ALA A 383 -0.97 10.00 0.52
N TRP A 384 -0.38 11.17 0.40
CA TRP A 384 0.03 12.00 1.53
C TRP A 384 -1.11 12.94 1.89
N MET A 385 -1.62 12.85 3.13
CA MET A 385 -2.86 13.48 3.58
C MET A 385 -2.77 14.01 5.00
N PRO A 386 -3.32 15.22 5.27
CA PRO A 386 -3.52 15.69 6.63
C PRO A 386 -4.63 14.91 7.34
N ALA A 387 -4.46 14.70 8.65
CA ALA A 387 -5.49 14.09 9.48
C ALA A 387 -6.35 15.15 10.22
N LEU A 388 -5.74 16.23 10.68
CA LEU A 388 -6.40 17.28 11.47
C LEU A 388 -6.35 18.66 10.80
N ALA A 389 -5.30 18.97 10.03
CA ALA A 389 -5.05 20.28 9.45
C ALA A 389 -5.96 20.56 8.23
N TRP A 390 -7.25 20.73 8.51
CA TRP A 390 -8.28 21.02 7.51
C TRP A 390 -8.98 22.34 7.80
N GLU A 391 -9.16 23.16 6.77
CA GLU A 391 -10.05 24.32 6.76
C GLU A 391 -11.32 23.98 5.97
N LEU A 392 -12.36 23.61 6.71
CA LEU A 392 -13.66 23.34 6.09
C LEU A 392 -14.34 24.63 5.67
N PRO A 393 -15.16 24.63 4.60
CA PRO A 393 -15.95 25.79 4.19
C PRO A 393 -16.80 26.34 5.35
N ALA A 394 -16.95 27.65 5.42
CA ALA A 394 -17.65 28.33 6.53
C ALA A 394 -19.07 27.82 6.79
N GLY A 395 -19.75 27.25 5.78
CA GLY A 395 -21.07 26.64 5.92
C GLY A 395 -21.07 25.20 6.44
N ASP A 396 -19.88 24.56 6.58
CA ASP A 396 -19.81 23.20 7.12
C ASP A 396 -20.05 23.20 8.65
N PRO A 397 -20.94 22.33 9.16
CA PRO A 397 -21.23 22.26 10.60
C PRO A 397 -20.01 21.97 11.49
N ALA A 398 -18.95 21.39 10.94
CA ALA A 398 -17.72 21.06 11.65
C ALA A 398 -16.63 22.15 11.57
N ALA A 399 -16.82 23.20 10.74
CA ALA A 399 -15.79 24.24 10.51
C ALA A 399 -15.32 24.96 11.79
N GLY A 400 -16.19 25.02 12.82
CA GLY A 400 -15.88 25.62 14.12
C GLY A 400 -15.31 24.64 15.15
N ASP A 401 -15.24 23.36 14.86
CA ASP A 401 -14.81 22.32 15.79
C ASP A 401 -13.27 22.15 15.75
N VAL A 402 -12.57 23.22 16.10
CA VAL A 402 -11.11 23.28 16.01
C VAL A 402 -10.43 23.00 17.35
N VAL A 403 -9.19 22.55 17.29
CA VAL A 403 -8.29 22.45 18.45
C VAL A 403 -8.14 23.81 19.10
N ARG A 404 -8.17 23.86 20.43
CA ARG A 404 -7.98 25.07 21.23
C ARG A 404 -6.79 24.91 22.16
N SER A 405 -5.94 25.94 22.19
CA SER A 405 -4.80 25.98 23.10
C SER A 405 -5.14 26.87 24.32
N VAL A 406 -4.62 26.48 25.49
CA VAL A 406 -4.56 27.37 26.63
C VAL A 406 -3.31 28.24 26.57
N ALA A 407 -3.31 29.38 27.30
CA ALA A 407 -2.12 30.22 27.40
C ALA A 407 -1.01 29.47 28.14
N GLY A 408 0.23 29.56 27.65
CA GLY A 408 1.39 28.94 28.27
C GLY A 408 2.63 29.03 27.38
N GLU A 409 3.79 28.77 27.96
CA GLU A 409 5.01 28.59 27.21
C GLU A 409 5.14 27.12 26.79
N HIS A 410 5.56 26.91 25.55
CA HIS A 410 5.85 25.59 25.00
C HIS A 410 7.32 25.56 24.57
N PRO A 411 8.10 24.51 24.95
CA PRO A 411 9.53 24.41 24.63
C PRO A 411 9.79 24.36 23.13
N ASP A 412 8.85 23.84 22.37
CA ASP A 412 8.94 23.71 20.93
C ASP A 412 7.64 24.19 20.27
N ARG A 413 7.74 25.22 19.42
CA ARG A 413 6.62 25.81 18.72
C ARG A 413 6.47 25.37 17.27
N VAL A 414 7.26 24.41 16.83
CA VAL A 414 7.35 24.03 15.41
C VAL A 414 5.99 23.61 14.84
N ASN A 415 5.08 23.13 15.68
CA ASN A 415 3.78 22.62 15.25
C ASN A 415 2.55 23.46 15.62
N MET A 416 2.76 24.63 16.16
CA MET A 416 1.64 25.45 16.64
C MET A 416 0.98 26.33 15.55
N GLY A 417 1.41 26.18 14.27
CA GLY A 417 0.94 27.01 13.15
C GLY A 417 -0.32 26.50 12.45
N TYR A 418 -0.56 25.21 12.49
CA TYR A 418 -1.70 24.62 11.78
C TYR A 418 -3.03 24.89 12.46
N ARG A 419 -4.03 25.35 11.70
CA ARG A 419 -5.41 25.26 12.13
C ARG A 419 -5.86 23.81 12.00
N ARG A 420 -6.18 23.17 13.11
CA ARG A 420 -6.52 21.74 13.16
C ARG A 420 -7.94 21.54 13.66
N LEU A 421 -8.67 20.64 13.04
CA LEU A 421 -9.94 20.14 13.57
C LEU A 421 -9.69 19.32 14.84
N SER A 422 -10.57 19.44 15.82
CA SER A 422 -10.45 18.67 17.06
C SER A 422 -10.69 17.18 16.81
N PRO A 423 -9.72 16.30 17.13
CA PRO A 423 -9.88 14.85 17.00
C PRO A 423 -10.97 14.28 17.93
N PHE A 424 -11.46 15.08 18.88
CA PHE A 424 -12.47 14.70 19.85
C PHE A 424 -13.89 15.13 19.45
N SER A 425 -14.05 15.97 18.41
CA SER A 425 -15.35 16.29 17.85
C SER A 425 -15.83 15.21 16.89
N SER A 426 -17.01 14.66 17.16
CA SER A 426 -17.62 13.66 16.26
C SER A 426 -17.93 14.21 14.87
N ARG A 427 -18.31 15.51 14.78
CA ARG A 427 -18.58 16.18 13.49
C ARG A 427 -17.30 16.38 12.70
N ALA A 428 -16.22 16.81 13.36
CA ALA A 428 -14.91 16.95 12.72
C ALA A 428 -14.39 15.59 12.22
N ARG A 429 -14.44 14.54 13.04
CA ARG A 429 -14.07 13.18 12.64
C ARG A 429 -14.88 12.69 11.44
N GLN A 430 -16.21 12.94 11.44
CA GLN A 430 -17.05 12.54 10.32
C GLN A 430 -16.70 13.30 9.04
N ALA A 431 -16.40 14.59 9.11
CA ALA A 431 -15.99 15.38 7.95
C ALA A 431 -14.67 14.84 7.34
N VAL A 432 -13.66 14.61 8.18
CA VAL A 432 -12.37 14.04 7.74
C VAL A 432 -12.56 12.63 7.18
N ARG A 433 -13.35 11.79 7.84
CA ARG A 433 -13.69 10.45 7.36
C ARG A 433 -14.25 10.49 5.93
N GLU A 434 -15.17 11.41 5.64
CA GLU A 434 -15.79 11.55 4.33
C GLU A 434 -14.80 12.04 3.26
N ILE A 435 -13.80 12.87 3.62
CA ILE A 435 -12.70 13.25 2.73
C ILE A 435 -11.87 12.02 2.34
N TYR A 436 -11.53 11.16 3.31
CA TYR A 436 -10.77 9.94 3.07
C TYR A 436 -11.57 8.88 2.28
N GLU A 437 -12.88 8.80 2.45
CA GLU A 437 -13.75 7.97 1.61
C GLU A 437 -13.72 8.44 0.14
N ASP A 438 -13.77 9.74 -0.09
CA ASP A 438 -13.73 10.31 -1.44
C ASP A 438 -12.37 10.08 -2.10
N LEU A 439 -11.26 10.26 -1.37
CA LEU A 439 -9.93 9.90 -1.83
C LEU A 439 -9.84 8.44 -2.26
N ALA A 440 -10.31 7.54 -1.42
CA ALA A 440 -10.24 6.09 -1.67
C ALA A 440 -10.97 5.65 -2.94
N ARG A 441 -12.01 6.41 -3.34
CA ARG A 441 -12.78 6.18 -4.57
C ARG A 441 -12.20 6.88 -5.80
N ALA A 442 -11.37 7.89 -5.59
CA ALA A 442 -10.88 8.75 -6.69
C ALA A 442 -9.72 8.14 -7.47
N ALA A 443 -8.83 7.41 -6.81
CA ALA A 443 -7.65 6.85 -7.47
C ALA A 443 -7.13 5.60 -6.72
N PRO A 444 -6.52 4.66 -7.44
CA PRO A 444 -5.79 3.55 -6.79
C PRO A 444 -4.42 4.04 -6.31
N PHE A 445 -4.07 3.70 -5.06
CA PHE A 445 -2.76 3.91 -4.46
C PHE A 445 -2.39 2.74 -3.55
N ASP A 446 -1.12 2.64 -3.13
CA ASP A 446 -0.62 1.48 -2.39
C ASP A 446 -0.55 1.73 -0.88
N GLY A 447 -0.56 3.00 -0.46
CA GLY A 447 -0.49 3.36 0.95
C GLY A 447 -1.01 4.76 1.26
N LEU A 448 -1.16 5.01 2.55
CA LEU A 448 -1.42 6.33 3.14
C LEU A 448 -0.18 6.78 3.91
N LEU A 449 0.22 8.03 3.75
CA LEU A 449 1.08 8.73 4.69
C LEU A 449 0.24 9.77 5.43
N PHE A 450 0.11 9.63 6.74
CA PHE A 450 -0.45 10.68 7.59
C PHE A 450 0.60 11.77 7.80
N HIS A 451 0.21 12.98 7.47
CA HIS A 451 1.01 14.20 7.60
C HIS A 451 1.42 14.46 9.06
N ASP A 452 2.37 15.36 9.28
CA ASP A 452 2.89 15.72 10.60
C ASP A 452 1.92 16.53 11.48
N ASP A 453 0.78 16.91 10.94
CA ASP A 453 -0.31 17.64 11.63
C ASP A 453 -1.04 16.82 12.70
N LEU A 454 -0.85 15.49 12.70
CA LEU A 454 -1.50 14.57 13.65
C LEU A 454 -0.80 14.64 15.01
N THR A 455 -0.91 15.79 15.66
CA THR A 455 -0.25 16.12 16.92
C THR A 455 -1.15 16.96 17.81
N LEU A 456 -0.91 16.90 19.13
CA LEU A 456 -1.46 17.80 20.14
C LEU A 456 -0.36 18.10 21.17
N SER A 457 -0.19 19.37 21.51
CA SER A 457 0.79 19.76 22.53
C SER A 457 0.25 19.53 23.95
N ASP A 458 1.09 19.82 24.96
CA ASP A 458 0.69 19.83 26.37
C ASP A 458 -0.14 21.07 26.75
N LEU A 459 -0.45 21.95 25.78
CA LEU A 459 -1.40 23.06 25.88
C LEU A 459 -2.72 22.76 25.19
N GLU A 460 -2.90 21.60 24.58
CA GLU A 460 -3.99 21.22 23.67
C GLU A 460 -4.53 19.81 23.95
N ASP A 461 -5.79 19.53 23.70
CA ASP A 461 -6.88 20.33 23.18
C ASP A 461 -7.75 20.84 24.35
N ALA A 462 -8.07 22.13 24.37
CA ALA A 462 -8.97 22.73 25.36
C ALA A 462 -10.39 22.99 24.79
N SER A 463 -10.76 22.33 23.68
CA SER A 463 -12.11 22.43 23.14
C SER A 463 -13.13 21.73 24.07
N PRO A 464 -14.39 22.17 24.08
CA PRO A 464 -15.43 21.54 24.91
C PRO A 464 -15.55 20.02 24.66
N ALA A 465 -15.38 19.58 23.42
CA ALA A 465 -15.42 18.17 23.06
C ALA A 465 -14.25 17.39 23.69
N ALA A 466 -13.04 17.94 23.64
CA ALA A 466 -11.87 17.35 24.25
C ALA A 466 -11.99 17.24 25.77
N LEU A 467 -12.41 18.31 26.44
CA LEU A 467 -12.57 18.33 27.89
C LEU A 467 -13.63 17.32 28.39
N ALA A 468 -14.69 17.10 27.61
CA ALA A 468 -15.67 16.06 27.90
C ALA A 468 -15.07 14.65 27.80
N VAL A 469 -14.23 14.41 26.78
CA VAL A 469 -13.52 13.13 26.60
C VAL A 469 -12.51 12.90 27.74
N TYR A 470 -11.75 13.90 28.14
CA TYR A 470 -10.79 13.78 29.26
C TYR A 470 -11.49 13.36 30.56
N LYS A 471 -12.65 13.96 30.84
CA LYS A 471 -13.49 13.52 31.98
C LYS A 471 -13.92 12.06 31.87
N SER A 472 -14.26 11.59 30.68
CA SER A 472 -14.62 10.19 30.46
C SER A 472 -13.44 9.22 30.68
N TRP A 473 -12.19 9.71 30.51
CA TRP A 473 -10.97 8.99 30.83
C TRP A 473 -10.62 9.00 32.33
N GLY A 474 -11.45 9.64 33.16
CA GLY A 474 -11.18 9.81 34.59
C GLY A 474 -10.08 10.85 34.89
N LEU A 475 -9.90 11.80 33.99
CA LEU A 475 -8.95 12.91 34.12
C LEU A 475 -9.68 14.22 34.45
N PRO A 476 -8.96 15.24 34.97
CA PRO A 476 -9.50 16.59 35.12
C PRO A 476 -10.07 17.13 33.81
N GLY A 477 -11.12 17.95 33.93
CA GLY A 477 -11.80 18.56 32.78
C GLY A 477 -11.27 19.94 32.41
N SER A 478 -10.02 20.24 32.71
CA SER A 478 -9.36 21.49 32.29
C SER A 478 -7.88 21.20 32.02
N VAL A 479 -7.32 21.83 30.98
CA VAL A 479 -5.91 21.65 30.61
C VAL A 479 -4.99 22.23 31.68
N GLU A 480 -5.40 23.32 32.33
CA GLU A 480 -4.62 23.92 33.42
C GLU A 480 -4.51 22.98 34.63
N GLU A 481 -5.56 22.20 34.94
CA GLU A 481 -5.49 21.19 36.00
C GLU A 481 -4.62 20.01 35.61
N LEU A 482 -4.74 19.57 34.36
CA LEU A 482 -3.92 18.48 33.82
C LEU A 482 -2.42 18.79 33.88
N ARG A 483 -2.03 20.05 33.70
CA ARG A 483 -0.64 20.52 33.73
C ARG A 483 -0.07 20.75 35.14
N ARG A 484 -0.86 20.54 36.21
CA ARG A 484 -0.39 20.77 37.60
C ARG A 484 0.55 19.72 38.13
N SER A 485 0.59 18.55 37.55
CA SER A 485 1.52 17.48 37.98
C SER A 485 2.01 16.65 36.79
N ASP A 486 3.24 16.18 36.89
CA ASP A 486 3.88 15.33 35.88
C ASP A 486 3.13 14.01 35.69
N ASP A 487 2.52 13.46 36.76
CA ASP A 487 1.68 12.25 36.66
C ASP A 487 0.45 12.48 35.78
N LEU A 488 -0.24 13.60 35.99
CA LEU A 488 -1.42 13.94 35.15
C LEU A 488 -1.02 14.20 33.70
N VAL A 489 0.07 14.93 33.47
CA VAL A 489 0.62 15.17 32.13
C VAL A 489 0.97 13.83 31.46
N GLY A 490 1.66 12.94 32.16
CA GLY A 490 2.05 11.63 31.62
C GLY A 490 0.84 10.77 31.24
N ARG A 491 -0.15 10.66 32.12
CA ARG A 491 -1.39 9.91 31.84
C ARG A 491 -2.16 10.50 30.68
N TRP A 492 -2.34 11.81 30.66
CA TRP A 492 -3.03 12.53 29.59
C TRP A 492 -2.30 12.38 28.25
N THR A 493 -0.97 12.44 28.25
CA THR A 493 -0.14 12.21 27.05
C THR A 493 -0.39 10.82 26.46
N ILE A 494 -0.35 9.78 27.28
CA ILE A 494 -0.62 8.39 26.82
C ILE A 494 -2.02 8.29 26.20
N PHE A 495 -3.04 8.86 26.82
CA PHE A 495 -4.41 8.85 26.29
C PHE A 495 -4.50 9.60 24.95
N LYS A 496 -3.85 10.77 24.83
CA LYS A 496 -3.83 11.54 23.58
C LYS A 496 -3.10 10.80 22.46
N ILE A 497 -1.93 10.18 22.74
CA ILE A 497 -1.21 9.36 21.78
C ILE A 497 -2.12 8.27 21.22
N ASN A 498 -2.77 7.52 22.11
CA ASN A 498 -3.67 6.45 21.69
C ASN A 498 -4.88 6.99 20.88
N ALA A 499 -5.48 8.10 21.30
CA ALA A 499 -6.61 8.69 20.58
C ALA A 499 -6.26 9.18 19.17
N LEU A 500 -5.06 9.76 18.99
CA LEU A 500 -4.57 10.17 17.67
C LEU A 500 -4.24 8.96 16.78
N ASP A 501 -3.59 7.94 17.35
CA ASP A 501 -3.30 6.70 16.61
C ASP A 501 -4.59 5.97 16.21
N ASP A 502 -5.58 5.92 17.12
CA ASP A 502 -6.90 5.32 16.83
C ASP A 502 -7.62 6.06 15.70
N LEU A 503 -7.56 7.41 15.69
CA LEU A 503 -8.12 8.19 14.59
C LEU A 503 -7.43 7.88 13.26
N ALA A 504 -6.10 7.84 13.23
CA ALA A 504 -5.36 7.49 12.02
C ALA A 504 -5.74 6.10 11.50
N LEU A 505 -5.85 5.12 12.39
CA LEU A 505 -6.24 3.75 12.02
C LEU A 505 -7.71 3.66 11.60
N GLU A 506 -8.60 4.47 12.18
CA GLU A 506 -9.99 4.61 11.72
C GLU A 506 -10.03 5.15 10.29
N LEU A 507 -9.29 6.21 9.98
CA LEU A 507 -9.19 6.77 8.63
C LEU A 507 -8.57 5.76 7.65
N ALA A 508 -7.55 5.02 8.07
CA ALA A 508 -6.99 3.94 7.27
C ALA A 508 -8.00 2.81 7.02
N ALA A 509 -8.83 2.46 8.01
CA ALA A 509 -9.87 1.46 7.85
C ALA A 509 -10.92 1.89 6.81
N VAL A 510 -11.30 3.17 6.81
CA VAL A 510 -12.19 3.76 5.78
C VAL A 510 -11.62 3.58 4.38
N VAL A 511 -10.33 3.86 4.21
CA VAL A 511 -9.66 3.65 2.91
C VAL A 511 -9.61 2.18 2.56
N ARG A 512 -9.31 1.30 3.52
CA ARG A 512 -9.25 -0.15 3.33
C ARG A 512 -10.61 -0.78 3.00
N GLU A 513 -11.72 -0.13 3.30
CA GLU A 513 -13.04 -0.56 2.79
C GLU A 513 -13.09 -0.56 1.26
N GLN A 514 -12.41 0.38 0.61
CA GLN A 514 -12.34 0.48 -0.85
C GLN A 514 -11.08 -0.18 -1.42
N GLN A 515 -9.94 -0.04 -0.74
CA GLN A 515 -8.62 -0.50 -1.17
C GLN A 515 -7.98 -1.37 -0.07
N PRO A 516 -8.36 -2.65 0.07
CA PRO A 516 -8.02 -3.48 1.23
C PRO A 516 -6.52 -3.69 1.49
N ALA A 517 -5.67 -3.56 0.46
CA ALA A 517 -4.23 -3.78 0.54
C ALA A 517 -3.40 -2.55 0.98
N VAL A 518 -4.05 -1.41 1.23
CA VAL A 518 -3.36 -0.15 1.54
C VAL A 518 -2.53 -0.29 2.82
N LYS A 519 -1.23 0.05 2.70
CA LYS A 519 -0.29 0.22 3.80
C LYS A 519 -0.47 1.57 4.47
N VAL A 520 -0.01 1.67 5.71
CA VAL A 520 -0.13 2.91 6.48
C VAL A 520 1.23 3.34 7.01
N ALA A 521 1.62 4.57 6.68
CA ALA A 521 2.78 5.24 7.22
C ALA A 521 2.34 6.47 8.05
N ARG A 522 3.07 6.77 9.10
CA ARG A 522 2.85 7.95 9.94
C ARG A 522 4.10 8.79 10.06
N ASN A 523 3.99 10.10 9.81
CA ASN A 523 5.06 11.03 10.12
C ASN A 523 5.28 11.16 11.63
N LEU A 524 6.53 11.16 12.04
CA LEU A 524 6.95 11.31 13.43
C LEU A 524 8.08 12.33 13.52
N TYR A 525 7.99 13.26 14.49
CA TYR A 525 9.08 14.17 14.79
C TYR A 525 10.26 13.42 15.36
N ALA A 526 11.48 13.69 14.87
CA ALA A 526 12.69 13.00 15.34
C ALA A 526 12.92 13.21 16.82
N ARG A 527 12.55 14.37 17.35
CA ARG A 527 12.65 14.68 18.77
C ARG A 527 11.94 13.69 19.67
N VAL A 528 10.79 13.16 19.23
CA VAL A 528 10.01 12.14 19.96
C VAL A 528 10.84 10.85 20.16
N ALA A 529 11.68 10.52 19.19
CA ALA A 529 12.57 9.36 19.29
C ALA A 529 13.81 9.62 20.16
N LEU A 530 14.24 10.89 20.28
CA LEU A 530 15.48 11.28 20.96
C LEU A 530 15.26 11.74 22.41
N ASP A 531 14.13 12.39 22.70
CA ASP A 531 13.78 12.87 24.05
C ASP A 531 12.36 12.40 24.43
N PRO A 532 12.22 11.38 25.30
CA PRO A 532 10.92 10.87 25.72
C PRO A 532 9.95 11.92 26.32
N ARG A 533 10.46 13.04 26.87
CA ARG A 533 9.62 14.11 27.39
C ARG A 533 8.84 14.82 26.28
N SER A 534 9.37 14.80 25.06
CA SER A 534 8.72 15.42 23.91
C SER A 534 7.46 14.68 23.43
N GLU A 535 7.22 13.46 23.91
CA GLU A 535 5.93 12.79 23.69
C GLU A 535 4.75 13.66 24.16
N ALA A 536 4.92 14.39 25.27
CA ALA A 536 3.90 15.31 25.76
C ALA A 536 3.70 16.52 24.83
N TRP A 537 4.73 16.94 24.11
CA TRP A 537 4.70 18.13 23.26
C TRP A 537 4.08 17.87 21.89
N TYR A 538 4.07 16.61 21.45
CA TYR A 538 3.54 16.20 20.13
C TYR A 538 2.38 15.22 20.22
N SER A 539 2.14 14.62 21.38
CA SER A 539 1.25 13.46 21.54
C SER A 539 1.56 12.37 20.50
N GLN A 540 2.84 12.06 20.35
CA GLN A 540 3.38 11.01 19.48
C GLN A 540 4.29 10.10 20.30
N SER A 541 4.44 8.82 19.89
CA SER A 541 5.37 7.86 20.48
C SER A 541 5.97 6.97 19.40
N LEU A 542 7.30 6.82 19.42
CA LEU A 542 8.00 5.91 18.49
C LEU A 542 7.58 4.46 18.74
N ASP A 543 7.45 4.06 20.01
CA ASP A 543 7.06 2.69 20.38
C ASP A 543 5.65 2.36 19.86
N ASN A 544 4.69 3.26 20.06
CA ASN A 544 3.34 3.10 19.53
C ASN A 544 3.32 3.09 18.01
N SER A 545 4.04 4.01 17.37
CA SER A 545 4.06 4.11 15.91
C SER A 545 4.60 2.82 15.28
N VAL A 546 5.74 2.33 15.74
CA VAL A 546 6.33 1.08 15.26
C VAL A 546 5.42 -0.13 15.52
N ALA A 547 4.67 -0.15 16.63
CA ALA A 547 3.78 -1.25 16.96
C ALA A 547 2.50 -1.28 16.13
N ARG A 548 1.98 -0.12 15.71
CA ARG A 548 0.62 0.03 15.19
C ARG A 548 0.53 0.32 13.69
N PHE A 549 1.57 0.89 13.08
CA PHE A 549 1.60 1.27 11.67
C PHE A 549 2.52 0.35 10.87
N ASP A 550 2.27 0.22 9.57
CA ASP A 550 3.13 -0.55 8.67
C ASP A 550 4.52 0.08 8.56
N PHE A 551 4.57 1.42 8.50
CA PHE A 551 5.80 2.21 8.51
C PHE A 551 5.70 3.42 9.44
N THR A 552 6.83 3.79 10.04
CA THR A 552 7.02 5.07 10.74
C THR A 552 7.98 5.92 9.93
N ALA A 553 7.52 7.05 9.42
CA ALA A 553 8.32 7.99 8.65
C ALA A 553 8.84 9.09 9.59
N ILE A 554 10.08 8.91 10.08
CA ILE A 554 10.69 9.88 11.00
C ILE A 554 11.26 11.04 10.20
N MET A 555 10.84 12.25 10.52
CA MET A 555 11.41 13.47 9.97
C MET A 555 12.84 13.67 10.53
N ALA A 556 13.80 12.98 9.93
CA ALA A 556 15.21 12.99 10.30
C ALA A 556 15.89 14.28 9.80
N MET A 557 15.46 15.43 10.34
CA MET A 557 15.70 16.78 9.84
C MET A 557 16.50 17.63 10.86
N PRO A 558 17.82 17.47 10.91
CA PRO A 558 18.65 18.08 11.96
C PRO A 558 18.57 19.61 12.01
N TYR A 559 18.39 20.28 10.87
CA TYR A 559 18.26 21.74 10.84
C TYR A 559 16.91 22.19 11.39
N MET A 560 15.83 21.49 11.06
CA MET A 560 14.51 21.74 11.62
C MET A 560 14.52 21.56 13.14
N GLU A 561 15.13 20.48 13.63
CA GLU A 561 15.29 20.16 15.05
C GLU A 561 16.38 20.98 15.77
N ARG A 562 17.08 21.88 15.06
CA ARG A 562 18.15 22.73 15.58
C ARG A 562 19.26 21.92 16.24
N ALA A 563 19.58 20.75 15.69
CA ALA A 563 20.66 19.92 16.19
C ALA A 563 22.01 20.65 16.11
N ALA A 564 22.77 20.63 17.20
CA ALA A 564 24.10 21.28 17.27
C ALA A 564 25.13 20.49 16.44
N ASP A 565 25.02 19.17 16.39
CA ASP A 565 25.83 18.24 15.59
C ASP A 565 24.90 17.32 14.76
N PRO A 566 24.71 17.59 13.46
CA PRO A 566 23.91 16.74 12.60
C PRO A 566 24.37 15.28 12.54
N ALA A 567 25.67 15.02 12.61
CA ALA A 567 26.19 13.65 12.56
C ALA A 567 25.87 12.88 13.85
N ALA A 568 25.98 13.52 15.02
CA ALA A 568 25.54 12.94 16.27
C ALA A 568 24.02 12.69 16.27
N PHE A 569 23.24 13.65 15.80
CA PHE A 569 21.78 13.52 15.66
C PHE A 569 21.37 12.26 14.90
N PHE A 570 22.00 12.00 13.74
CA PHE A 570 21.67 10.80 12.95
C PHE A 570 22.10 9.51 13.67
N ARG A 571 23.29 9.49 14.31
CA ARG A 571 23.72 8.30 15.08
C ARG A 571 22.77 7.98 16.24
N ASP A 572 22.35 9.00 16.98
CA ASP A 572 21.44 8.84 18.11
C ASP A 572 20.06 8.36 17.65
N LEU A 573 19.57 8.91 16.54
CA LEU A 573 18.29 8.52 15.95
C LEU A 573 18.31 7.06 15.45
N VAL A 574 19.36 6.66 14.72
CA VAL A 574 19.56 5.27 14.30
C VAL A 574 19.60 4.34 15.50
N SER A 575 20.38 4.69 16.55
CA SER A 575 20.45 3.90 17.78
C SER A 575 19.10 3.77 18.49
N ALA A 576 18.26 4.83 18.47
CA ALA A 576 16.92 4.77 19.04
C ALA A 576 16.01 3.78 18.30
N VAL A 577 16.09 3.74 16.97
CA VAL A 577 15.33 2.81 16.11
C VAL A 577 15.86 1.37 16.25
N GLU A 578 17.19 1.20 16.26
CA GLU A 578 17.84 -0.11 16.38
C GLU A 578 17.50 -0.81 17.71
N ARG A 579 17.54 -0.08 18.83
CA ARG A 579 17.13 -0.63 20.15
C ARG A 579 15.72 -1.22 20.18
N ARG A 580 14.87 -0.81 19.24
CA ARG A 580 13.49 -1.30 19.09
C ARG A 580 13.36 -2.42 18.04
N GLY A 581 14.45 -2.77 17.37
CA GLY A 581 14.44 -3.73 16.25
C GLY A 581 13.60 -3.25 15.06
N ALA A 582 13.47 -1.92 14.88
CA ALA A 582 12.48 -1.33 13.96
C ALA A 582 13.07 -0.87 12.62
N MET A 583 14.33 -1.19 12.30
CA MET A 583 15.03 -0.72 11.09
C MET A 583 14.30 -1.05 9.78
N LYS A 584 13.56 -2.14 9.75
CA LYS A 584 12.76 -2.57 8.59
C LYS A 584 11.43 -1.84 8.44
N ARG A 585 11.02 -1.04 9.42
CA ARG A 585 9.72 -0.35 9.46
C ARG A 585 9.84 1.15 9.66
N VAL A 586 11.06 1.67 9.66
CA VAL A 586 11.31 3.10 9.83
C VAL A 586 11.93 3.68 8.57
N VAL A 587 11.28 4.72 8.06
CA VAL A 587 11.79 5.57 6.98
C VAL A 587 12.46 6.78 7.61
N PHE A 588 13.69 7.08 7.18
CA PHE A 588 14.40 8.31 7.56
C PHE A 588 14.15 9.36 6.48
N GLU A 589 13.31 10.35 6.79
CA GLU A 589 12.98 11.44 5.87
C GLU A 589 13.93 12.61 6.07
N LEU A 590 14.73 12.89 5.06
CA LEU A 590 15.77 13.90 5.07
C LEU A 590 15.25 15.21 4.50
N GLN A 591 15.65 16.33 5.10
CA GLN A 591 15.35 17.66 4.56
C GLN A 591 16.34 18.04 3.46
N THR A 592 15.84 18.69 2.40
CA THR A 592 16.66 19.22 1.30
C THR A 592 16.82 20.73 1.35
N VAL A 593 16.10 21.39 2.25
CA VAL A 593 16.17 22.84 2.47
C VAL A 593 16.26 23.16 3.96
N ASP A 594 16.92 24.25 4.30
CA ASP A 594 16.94 24.82 5.65
C ASP A 594 15.89 25.94 5.76
N TRP A 595 14.74 25.58 6.33
CA TRP A 595 13.63 26.54 6.52
C TRP A 595 13.92 27.69 7.46
N ARG A 596 14.92 27.54 8.37
CA ARG A 596 15.32 28.61 9.29
C ARG A 596 15.92 29.82 8.57
N ASN A 597 16.45 29.58 7.36
CA ASN A 597 17.20 30.56 6.57
C ASN A 597 16.51 30.82 5.22
N GLY A 598 15.21 31.00 5.19
CA GLY A 598 14.46 31.37 3.98
C GLY A 598 14.46 30.28 2.90
N ASN A 599 14.28 29.02 3.30
CA ASN A 599 14.24 27.87 2.39
C ASN A 599 15.56 27.69 1.61
N ARG A 600 16.70 27.93 2.27
CA ARG A 600 18.02 27.77 1.65
C ARG A 600 18.24 26.30 1.27
N PRO A 601 18.55 25.99 0.01
CA PRO A 601 18.90 24.64 -0.40
C PRO A 601 20.10 24.10 0.39
N ILE A 602 19.99 22.89 0.89
CA ILE A 602 21.12 22.13 1.46
C ILE A 602 21.92 21.57 0.30
N PRO A 603 23.26 21.68 0.27
CA PRO A 603 24.06 21.11 -0.82
C PRO A 603 23.71 19.63 -1.05
N THR A 604 23.52 19.24 -2.30
CA THR A 604 23.16 17.83 -2.61
C THR A 604 24.28 16.87 -2.21
N GLU A 605 25.52 17.31 -2.21
CA GLU A 605 26.69 16.56 -1.74
C GLU A 605 26.57 16.18 -0.26
N GLU A 606 26.13 17.12 0.58
CA GLU A 606 25.87 16.89 2.01
C GLU A 606 24.75 15.86 2.22
N LEU A 607 23.67 15.98 1.45
CA LEU A 607 22.58 15.02 1.47
C LEU A 607 23.05 13.62 1.03
N ALA A 608 23.86 13.55 -0.03
CA ALA A 608 24.41 12.31 -0.55
C ALA A 608 25.38 11.63 0.47
N GLU A 609 26.18 12.41 1.19
CA GLU A 609 27.06 11.93 2.27
C GLU A 609 26.22 11.40 3.44
N THR A 610 25.18 12.12 3.84
CA THR A 610 24.24 11.70 4.87
C THR A 610 23.59 10.36 4.53
N ILE A 611 23.11 10.17 3.31
CA ILE A 611 22.48 8.92 2.85
C ILE A 611 23.48 7.76 2.93
N ARG A 612 24.72 7.94 2.42
CA ARG A 612 25.77 6.92 2.52
C ARG A 612 26.10 6.57 3.99
N GLY A 613 26.15 7.58 4.86
CA GLY A 613 26.36 7.39 6.31
C GLY A 613 25.22 6.59 6.95
N LEU A 614 23.97 6.90 6.63
CA LEU A 614 22.80 6.16 7.13
C LEU A 614 22.81 4.70 6.66
N TYR A 615 23.12 4.45 5.39
CA TYR A 615 23.25 3.08 4.88
C TYR A 615 24.38 2.31 5.56
N ALA A 616 25.51 2.97 5.86
CA ALA A 616 26.60 2.35 6.62
C ALA A 616 26.20 2.00 8.07
N LEU A 617 25.23 2.70 8.63
CA LEU A 617 24.63 2.42 9.95
C LEU A 617 23.48 1.39 9.88
N GLY A 618 23.19 0.81 8.71
CA GLY A 618 22.17 -0.23 8.55
C GLY A 618 20.76 0.27 8.25
N VAL A 619 20.58 1.57 7.99
CA VAL A 619 19.28 2.12 7.56
C VAL A 619 18.89 1.51 6.22
N GLN A 620 17.63 1.11 6.08
CA GLN A 620 17.12 0.46 4.87
C GLN A 620 16.25 1.40 4.03
N HIS A 621 15.45 2.25 4.66
CA HIS A 621 14.49 3.11 4.00
C HIS A 621 14.86 4.57 4.20
N VAL A 622 15.03 5.30 3.10
CA VAL A 622 15.32 6.73 3.11
C VAL A 622 14.33 7.48 2.24
N GLY A 623 13.88 8.62 2.72
CA GLY A 623 13.09 9.58 1.96
C GLY A 623 13.71 10.96 2.00
N TYR A 624 13.24 11.86 1.18
CA TYR A 624 13.64 13.27 1.24
C TYR A 624 12.47 14.19 0.91
N TYR A 625 12.49 15.40 1.50
CA TYR A 625 11.52 16.48 1.32
C TYR A 625 12.19 17.85 1.52
N PRO A 626 11.77 18.86 0.73
CA PRO A 626 10.96 18.79 -0.49
C PRO A 626 11.76 18.35 -1.71
N ASP A 627 11.06 17.85 -2.73
CA ASP A 627 11.60 17.79 -4.07
C ASP A 627 11.27 19.10 -4.80
N VAL A 628 12.25 19.98 -5.00
CA VAL A 628 12.03 21.30 -5.60
C VAL A 628 12.12 21.18 -7.11
N LEU A 629 11.02 20.76 -7.74
CA LEU A 629 10.90 20.37 -9.14
C LEU A 629 11.56 21.35 -10.12
N PHE A 630 11.23 22.64 -10.05
CA PHE A 630 11.69 23.65 -11.02
C PHE A 630 13.12 24.15 -10.79
N ARG A 631 13.73 23.79 -9.65
CA ARG A 631 15.15 24.09 -9.39
C ARG A 631 16.04 22.88 -9.57
N GLU A 632 15.47 21.75 -9.99
CA GLU A 632 16.15 20.43 -10.06
C GLU A 632 16.93 20.11 -8.78
N HIS A 633 16.35 20.46 -7.62
CA HIS A 633 17.01 20.26 -6.33
C HIS A 633 16.24 19.21 -5.49
N PRO A 634 16.97 18.22 -4.93
CA PRO A 634 18.42 17.94 -5.01
C PRO A 634 18.87 17.51 -6.43
N ASP A 635 20.14 17.78 -6.81
CA ASP A 635 20.67 17.40 -8.14
C ASP A 635 20.71 15.88 -8.29
N ALA A 636 19.95 15.36 -9.24
CA ALA A 636 19.82 13.91 -9.48
C ALA A 636 21.16 13.23 -9.84
N ARG A 637 22.09 13.93 -10.49
CA ARG A 637 23.42 13.39 -10.86
C ARG A 637 24.28 13.11 -9.64
N VAL A 638 24.11 13.90 -8.59
CA VAL A 638 24.84 13.76 -7.33
C VAL A 638 24.12 12.79 -6.38
N LEU A 639 22.78 12.90 -6.30
CA LEU A 639 21.98 12.13 -5.35
C LEU A 639 21.82 10.66 -5.76
N ARG A 640 21.56 10.38 -7.06
CA ARG A 640 21.28 9.03 -7.55
C ARG A 640 22.35 8.00 -7.16
N PRO A 641 23.66 8.26 -7.31
CA PRO A 641 24.68 7.31 -6.89
C PRO A 641 24.67 6.99 -5.39
N ALA A 642 24.26 7.95 -4.54
CA ALA A 642 24.12 7.72 -3.11
C ALA A 642 22.88 6.85 -2.81
N LEU A 643 21.77 7.11 -3.48
CA LEU A 643 20.55 6.31 -3.36
C LEU A 643 20.74 4.85 -3.83
N ASP A 644 21.54 4.65 -4.88
CA ASP A 644 21.85 3.31 -5.41
C ASP A 644 22.87 2.53 -4.55
N ALA A 645 23.64 3.22 -3.67
CA ALA A 645 24.60 2.60 -2.75
C ALA A 645 23.97 1.86 -1.56
N ARG A 646 22.66 1.60 -1.62
CA ARG A 646 21.93 0.87 -0.54
C ARG A 646 22.55 -0.49 -0.25
N PRO A 647 22.49 -0.94 1.03
CA PRO A 647 22.94 -2.27 1.40
C PRO A 647 22.19 -3.33 0.59
N ALA A 648 22.91 -4.30 0.07
CA ALA A 648 22.26 -5.49 -0.45
C ALA A 648 21.45 -6.12 0.70
N VAL A 649 20.21 -6.53 0.41
CA VAL A 649 19.41 -7.28 1.40
C VAL A 649 20.29 -8.45 1.87
N PRO A 650 20.52 -8.60 3.20
CA PRO A 650 21.35 -9.69 3.68
C PRO A 650 20.78 -11.00 3.17
N GLN A 651 21.54 -11.68 2.35
CA GLN A 651 21.21 -13.05 1.99
C GLN A 651 21.35 -13.83 3.31
N GLY A 652 20.24 -14.31 3.87
CA GLY A 652 20.25 -15.11 5.08
C GLY A 652 21.29 -16.20 4.96
N ARG A 653 22.21 -16.25 5.94
CA ARG A 653 23.20 -17.33 6.07
C ARG A 653 22.53 -18.62 6.49
#